data_7d687062f5839a454753245ac8aaee1c
#
_entry.id   7d687062f5839a454753245ac8aaee1c
#
_cell.length_a   1.000
_cell.length_b   1.000
_cell.length_c   1.000
_cell.angle_alpha   90.00
_cell.angle_beta   90.00
_cell.angle_gamma   90.00
#
_symmetry.space_group_name_H-M   'P 1'
#
loop_
_entity.id
_entity.type
_entity.pdbx_description
1 polymer ?
#
loop_
_entity_poly.entity_id
_entity_poly.type
_entity_poly.pdbx_seq_one_letter_code
_entity_poly.pdbx_strand_id
1 'polypeptide(L)'
;KLVSNTFGGSFGGPVVIPHLYDGHNRTFFFGAYEGWRHPAQTTKLFKVPSTLMKQGDFSRYVSNSTPFNGLTNPATGGSYGTKLPSINSAAAKLLSLYPDPNIGDPAAYTDDGVPNYQVNQDSSASSNQFDVRGDQYFGANQKLLVWGRFTFKNYPTNLPQPLAVPASTAANKSRVLKLSASYTITPRLINEAGFGFTLFAAGTTNSFDGKGFTTGLGLTGLQNLFYNGIPELDFNNISALNADRLSSVNNSNTFVYTDSLSWSKGNHQIRFGLDIRSLEAVTPLGFNGSDNYGTFQFNTNNSAGLFTGVDFADFLIGTPYQTFYDVVQQDNDGKSRHYHFFAQDQWKLTQSLSITYGVRYEYHPGYSDPNGDIGNFDTSVAKAGLSIYPDGKESLLAKSFLSSANACSPYGPNTASSPAVNGAPCMQVLSNSAAGYPSSLKKVPHLRFMPRFGFAYRPFHDDKTVLRGGFGMYNITLLGSNFYSLTGTLQAQTSQYTNTLNPATHAIGYQWPIIYSGAGNGGCSNCYGTSYFGTANSTNWKDPYTEQFSLSVDHEFANSFAGRISYIGSLTRQLVWAPDENTLPFSSTVSANNQPLSARRFPNWGRINSRDTGANATYHSLQVEVNHRFQGGFQFNSAYTFAKALSDNQGPANTGFASESGGSRASSILDRHVDFGNVFGTRRNRWNTTTVYDLPFGRGKRFGSSMSRAADLLVGGWRLSSIFLWQSGPFESPYFPSGQGDPSGTGSGLNGSAAGFDGGHRNQIPDKAVNVNTSPANRTRLNWINPAAFTCPGNPNWKPGTACTTGIGSGPVPLPIGRFGNAQVGSLVGPGTVNLSTGLSKSFSLTERFKLRAEGTFTNVLNHTNLGDPNMNISSPSFGLITGSINSDAGGARSGQVSARLDF
;
A
#
# COMPACT_ATOMS: atom_id res chain seq x y z
N LYS A 1 1.74 2.12 -29.41
CA LYS A 1 0.33 1.80 -29.62
C LYS A 1 -0.14 0.90 -28.49
N LEU A 2 -1.15 1.35 -27.73
CA LEU A 2 -1.77 0.52 -26.69
C LEU A 2 -2.64 -0.57 -27.35
N VAL A 3 -2.40 -1.81 -27.01
CA VAL A 3 -3.22 -2.94 -27.42
C VAL A 3 -3.73 -3.63 -26.17
N SER A 4 -5.04 -3.80 -26.06
CA SER A 4 -5.68 -4.50 -24.96
C SER A 4 -6.90 -5.24 -25.50
N ASN A 5 -6.91 -6.56 -25.36
CA ASN A 5 -7.97 -7.42 -25.87
C ASN A 5 -8.63 -8.14 -24.71
N THR A 6 -9.96 -8.01 -24.61
CA THR A 6 -10.77 -8.79 -23.68
C THR A 6 -11.76 -9.64 -24.50
N PHE A 7 -11.86 -10.91 -24.17
CA PHE A 7 -12.77 -11.85 -24.81
C PHE A 7 -13.32 -12.82 -23.77
N GLY A 8 -14.52 -13.33 -24.03
CA GLY A 8 -15.14 -14.23 -23.07
C GLY A 8 -16.51 -14.70 -23.54
N GLY A 9 -17.09 -15.54 -22.74
CA GLY A 9 -18.45 -16.05 -22.97
C GLY A 9 -19.03 -16.58 -21.68
N SER A 10 -20.34 -16.62 -21.64
CA SER A 10 -21.09 -17.20 -20.53
C SER A 10 -22.21 -18.06 -21.06
N PHE A 11 -22.52 -19.13 -20.35
CA PHE A 11 -23.62 -20.02 -20.64
C PHE A 11 -24.22 -20.55 -19.35
N GLY A 12 -25.51 -20.87 -19.39
CA GLY A 12 -26.21 -21.41 -18.22
C GLY A 12 -27.64 -21.77 -18.57
N GLY A 13 -28.23 -22.54 -17.69
CA GLY A 13 -29.60 -23.02 -17.86
C GLY A 13 -29.94 -24.14 -16.89
N PRO A 14 -31.12 -24.75 -17.03
CA PRO A 14 -31.47 -25.94 -16.28
C PRO A 14 -30.59 -27.13 -16.70
N VAL A 15 -30.23 -27.97 -15.75
CA VAL A 15 -29.52 -29.23 -16.05
C VAL A 15 -30.56 -30.24 -16.53
N VAL A 16 -30.50 -30.57 -17.83
CA VAL A 16 -31.35 -31.58 -18.43
C VAL A 16 -30.46 -32.63 -19.08
N ILE A 17 -30.60 -33.90 -18.62
CA ILE A 17 -29.92 -35.04 -19.19
C ILE A 17 -31.01 -35.93 -19.81
N PRO A 18 -31.08 -36.04 -21.14
CA PRO A 18 -32.14 -36.84 -21.81
C PRO A 18 -32.25 -38.23 -21.21
N HIS A 19 -33.46 -38.64 -20.93
CA HIS A 19 -33.85 -39.91 -20.35
C HIS A 19 -33.32 -40.25 -18.92
N LEU A 20 -32.53 -39.33 -18.30
CA LEU A 20 -31.91 -39.60 -16.99
C LEU A 20 -32.36 -38.57 -15.92
N TYR A 21 -32.34 -37.28 -16.26
CA TYR A 21 -32.62 -36.24 -15.29
C TYR A 21 -33.27 -34.99 -15.91
N ASP A 22 -34.40 -34.57 -15.38
CA ASP A 22 -35.04 -33.30 -15.71
C ASP A 22 -34.93 -32.33 -14.54
N GLY A 23 -34.01 -31.40 -14.68
CA GLY A 23 -33.72 -30.38 -13.69
C GLY A 23 -34.50 -29.08 -13.91
N HIS A 24 -35.47 -29.01 -14.83
CA HIS A 24 -36.30 -27.83 -14.98
C HIS A 24 -36.92 -27.41 -13.63
N ASN A 25 -36.81 -26.13 -13.26
CA ASN A 25 -37.23 -25.57 -11.98
C ASN A 25 -36.53 -26.16 -10.73
N ARG A 26 -35.51 -26.98 -10.88
CA ARG A 26 -34.84 -27.63 -9.73
C ARG A 26 -33.32 -27.45 -9.73
N THR A 27 -32.68 -27.65 -10.87
CA THR A 27 -31.20 -27.62 -10.95
C THR A 27 -30.76 -26.70 -12.06
N PHE A 28 -29.96 -25.71 -11.70
CA PHE A 28 -29.41 -24.74 -12.64
C PHE A 28 -27.90 -24.71 -12.55
N PHE A 29 -27.29 -24.45 -13.67
CA PHE A 29 -25.86 -24.19 -13.73
C PHE A 29 -25.60 -22.90 -14.48
N PHE A 30 -24.46 -22.31 -14.19
CA PHE A 30 -23.91 -21.16 -14.88
C PHE A 30 -22.40 -21.30 -14.98
N GLY A 31 -21.87 -20.99 -16.16
CA GLY A 31 -20.44 -20.92 -16.40
C GLY A 31 -20.07 -19.67 -17.18
N ALA A 32 -18.97 -19.04 -16.82
CA ALA A 32 -18.43 -17.89 -17.54
C ALA A 32 -16.91 -18.00 -17.61
N TYR A 33 -16.37 -17.54 -18.71
CA TYR A 33 -14.94 -17.37 -18.94
C TYR A 33 -14.66 -15.97 -19.46
N GLU A 34 -13.61 -15.33 -18.94
CA GLU A 34 -13.08 -14.07 -19.43
C GLU A 34 -11.57 -14.18 -19.57
N GLY A 35 -11.06 -13.86 -20.75
CA GLY A 35 -9.65 -13.74 -21.04
C GLY A 35 -9.29 -12.28 -21.36
N TRP A 36 -8.18 -11.81 -20.81
CA TRP A 36 -7.62 -10.51 -21.13
C TRP A 36 -6.15 -10.64 -21.54
N ARG A 37 -5.73 -9.89 -22.55
CA ARG A 37 -4.37 -9.90 -23.09
C ARG A 37 -3.91 -8.48 -23.34
N HIS A 38 -2.78 -8.13 -22.77
CA HIS A 38 -2.17 -6.82 -22.89
C HIS A 38 -0.67 -6.96 -23.22
N PRO A 39 -0.32 -7.14 -24.50
CA PRO A 39 1.07 -7.13 -24.91
C PRO A 39 1.64 -5.72 -24.73
N ALA A 40 2.75 -5.63 -24.02
CA ALA A 40 3.41 -4.38 -23.75
C ALA A 40 4.92 -4.57 -23.67
N GLN A 41 5.65 -3.54 -24.05
CA GLN A 41 7.10 -3.45 -23.86
C GLN A 41 7.43 -2.13 -23.17
N THR A 42 8.43 -2.17 -22.31
CA THR A 42 8.95 -0.98 -21.61
C THR A 42 10.40 -0.78 -21.99
N THR A 43 10.70 0.41 -22.50
CA THR A 43 12.09 0.82 -22.72
C THR A 43 12.71 1.22 -21.40
N LYS A 44 13.83 0.61 -21.07
CA LYS A 44 14.63 0.92 -19.88
C LYS A 44 15.97 1.49 -20.31
N LEU A 45 16.43 2.46 -19.55
CA LEU A 45 17.73 3.10 -19.70
C LEU A 45 18.56 2.83 -18.45
N PHE A 46 19.79 2.39 -18.62
CA PHE A 46 20.72 2.08 -17.54
C PHE A 46 22.08 2.73 -17.81
N LYS A 47 22.78 3.02 -16.74
CA LYS A 47 24.21 3.33 -16.79
C LYS A 47 24.97 2.07 -16.43
N VAL A 48 25.76 1.55 -17.37
CA VAL A 48 26.53 0.30 -17.19
C VAL A 48 28.03 0.57 -17.34
N PRO A 49 28.90 -0.28 -16.74
CA PRO A 49 30.35 -0.11 -16.87
C PRO A 49 30.77 -0.31 -18.32
N SER A 50 31.83 0.40 -18.74
CA SER A 50 32.41 0.23 -20.07
C SER A 50 33.08 -1.13 -20.21
N THR A 51 33.32 -1.56 -21.47
CA THR A 51 33.99 -2.81 -21.76
C THR A 51 35.41 -2.86 -21.21
N LEU A 52 36.11 -1.73 -21.14
CA LEU A 52 37.42 -1.63 -20.50
C LEU A 52 37.34 -1.74 -18.98
N MET A 53 36.38 -1.03 -18.34
CA MET A 53 36.20 -1.14 -16.88
C MET A 53 35.88 -2.56 -16.45
N LYS A 54 35.15 -3.33 -17.24
CA LYS A 54 34.87 -4.75 -16.94
C LYS A 54 36.13 -5.61 -16.98
N GLN A 55 37.19 -5.17 -17.65
CA GLN A 55 38.49 -5.80 -17.69
C GLN A 55 39.48 -5.23 -16.64
N GLY A 56 38.98 -4.38 -15.74
CA GLY A 56 39.78 -3.69 -14.74
C GLY A 56 40.61 -2.51 -15.32
N ASP A 57 40.35 -2.07 -16.54
CA ASP A 57 41.05 -0.98 -17.21
C ASP A 57 40.22 0.31 -17.20
N PHE A 58 40.69 1.30 -16.46
CA PHE A 58 40.09 2.62 -16.27
C PHE A 58 40.80 3.71 -17.09
N SER A 59 41.59 3.35 -18.10
CA SER A 59 42.34 4.29 -18.93
C SER A 59 41.45 5.31 -19.67
N ARG A 60 40.17 4.96 -19.87
CA ARG A 60 39.16 5.82 -20.51
C ARG A 60 38.01 6.20 -19.56
N TYR A 61 38.25 6.15 -18.27
CA TYR A 61 37.32 6.62 -17.24
C TYR A 61 37.49 8.13 -17.03
N VAL A 62 36.38 8.85 -17.05
CA VAL A 62 36.32 10.31 -16.79
C VAL A 62 35.50 10.53 -15.52
N SER A 63 36.11 11.07 -14.48
CA SER A 63 35.40 11.47 -13.27
C SER A 63 34.63 12.78 -13.47
N ASN A 64 33.43 12.86 -12.94
CA ASN A 64 32.59 14.06 -13.02
C ASN A 64 32.96 15.13 -11.98
N SER A 65 33.61 14.75 -10.89
CA SER A 65 33.82 15.62 -9.72
C SER A 65 35.25 16.00 -9.47
N THR A 66 36.21 15.19 -9.90
CA THR A 66 37.65 15.43 -9.71
C THR A 66 38.44 14.86 -10.88
N PRO A 67 39.62 15.42 -11.23
CA PRO A 67 40.48 14.81 -12.21
C PRO A 67 40.83 13.37 -11.80
N PHE A 68 40.66 12.42 -12.69
CA PHE A 68 41.02 11.03 -12.44
C PHE A 68 42.54 10.86 -12.55
N ASN A 69 43.20 10.64 -11.42
CA ASN A 69 44.66 10.52 -11.32
C ASN A 69 45.13 9.04 -11.21
N GLY A 70 44.21 8.11 -11.51
CA GLY A 70 44.46 6.68 -11.35
C GLY A 70 43.84 6.09 -10.09
N LEU A 71 43.90 4.77 -9.98
CA LEU A 71 43.35 4.00 -8.87
C LEU A 71 44.36 3.91 -7.72
N THR A 72 43.90 4.05 -6.50
CA THR A 72 44.74 3.80 -5.29
C THR A 72 44.84 2.30 -5.04
N ASN A 73 46.01 1.85 -4.63
CA ASN A 73 46.23 0.51 -4.09
C ASN A 73 45.92 0.52 -2.58
N PRO A 74 44.81 -0.04 -2.12
CA PRO A 74 44.45 0.03 -0.71
C PRO A 74 45.43 -0.73 0.21
N ALA A 75 46.16 -1.73 -0.30
CA ALA A 75 47.09 -2.52 0.50
C ALA A 75 48.42 -1.81 0.77
N THR A 76 48.78 -0.80 0.00
CA THR A 76 50.08 -0.10 0.13
C THR A 76 49.94 1.42 0.20
N GLY A 77 48.76 1.98 -0.06
CA GLY A 77 48.56 3.42 -0.25
C GLY A 77 49.15 3.99 -1.54
N GLY A 78 49.85 3.18 -2.34
CA GLY A 78 50.41 3.56 -3.62
C GLY A 78 49.36 3.60 -4.74
N SER A 79 49.81 3.69 -6.00
CA SER A 79 48.92 3.74 -7.16
C SER A 79 48.96 2.45 -7.96
N TYR A 80 47.79 2.00 -8.42
CA TYR A 80 47.66 0.98 -9.47
C TYR A 80 47.83 1.57 -10.89
N GLY A 81 47.92 2.88 -11.01
CA GLY A 81 47.74 3.55 -12.29
C GLY A 81 46.27 3.48 -12.78
N THR A 82 46.05 3.20 -14.06
CA THR A 82 44.72 3.10 -14.63
C THR A 82 44.17 1.67 -14.72
N LYS A 83 44.97 0.67 -14.26
CA LYS A 83 44.58 -0.74 -14.44
C LYS A 83 44.77 -1.57 -13.18
N LEU A 84 43.73 -2.30 -12.80
CA LEU A 84 43.77 -3.25 -11.69
C LEU A 84 44.64 -4.46 -12.06
N PRO A 85 45.44 -5.01 -11.12
CA PRO A 85 46.27 -6.19 -11.36
C PRO A 85 45.45 -7.48 -11.53
N SER A 86 44.28 -7.55 -10.90
CA SER A 86 43.36 -8.70 -10.96
C SER A 86 41.95 -8.31 -10.57
N ILE A 87 40.98 -9.13 -10.95
CA ILE A 87 39.57 -8.99 -10.60
C ILE A 87 39.21 -10.13 -9.63
N ASN A 88 38.50 -9.80 -8.58
CA ASN A 88 37.95 -10.77 -7.62
C ASN A 88 37.01 -11.78 -8.33
N SER A 89 37.14 -13.06 -7.96
CA SER A 89 36.38 -14.14 -8.63
C SER A 89 34.87 -14.01 -8.50
N ALA A 90 34.36 -13.51 -7.38
CA ALA A 90 32.94 -13.25 -7.20
C ALA A 90 32.47 -12.05 -8.04
N ALA A 91 33.27 -10.97 -8.07
CA ALA A 91 33.03 -9.83 -8.93
C ALA A 91 33.00 -10.22 -10.41
N ALA A 92 33.96 -11.04 -10.87
CA ALA A 92 34.02 -11.51 -12.25
C ALA A 92 32.75 -12.28 -12.67
N LYS A 93 32.16 -13.07 -11.76
CA LYS A 93 30.90 -13.77 -12.02
C LYS A 93 29.71 -12.79 -12.05
N LEU A 94 29.63 -11.84 -11.14
CA LEU A 94 28.58 -10.82 -11.08
C LEU A 94 28.60 -9.88 -12.31
N LEU A 95 29.76 -9.66 -12.92
CA LEU A 95 29.88 -8.89 -14.16
C LEU A 95 29.05 -9.44 -15.31
N SER A 96 28.75 -10.74 -15.32
CA SER A 96 27.89 -11.36 -16.36
C SER A 96 26.46 -10.79 -16.37
N LEU A 97 26.05 -10.17 -15.27
CA LEU A 97 24.74 -9.51 -15.15
C LEU A 97 24.73 -8.05 -15.65
N TYR A 98 25.90 -7.51 -15.97
CA TYR A 98 26.03 -6.19 -16.59
C TYR A 98 26.29 -6.31 -18.09
N PRO A 99 25.34 -5.88 -18.95
CA PRO A 99 25.55 -5.86 -20.40
C PRO A 99 26.62 -4.83 -20.81
N ASP A 100 27.08 -4.93 -22.04
CA ASP A 100 27.96 -3.91 -22.61
C ASP A 100 27.15 -2.67 -23.03
N PRO A 101 27.72 -1.46 -22.95
CA PRO A 101 27.06 -0.26 -23.43
C PRO A 101 26.65 -0.37 -24.90
N ASN A 102 25.47 0.15 -25.25
CA ASN A 102 24.98 0.21 -26.63
C ASN A 102 24.57 1.63 -27.06
N ILE A 103 24.89 2.61 -26.22
CA ILE A 103 24.74 4.04 -26.53
C ILE A 103 26.13 4.66 -26.37
N GLY A 104 26.62 5.32 -27.43
CA GLY A 104 27.95 5.93 -27.46
C GLY A 104 29.08 4.93 -27.66
N ASP A 105 30.29 5.28 -27.25
CA ASP A 105 31.48 4.43 -27.33
C ASP A 105 31.50 3.43 -26.17
N PRO A 106 31.41 2.12 -26.43
CA PRO A 106 31.34 1.11 -25.39
C PRO A 106 32.61 0.99 -24.51
N ALA A 107 33.74 1.48 -24.97
CA ALA A 107 35.00 1.47 -24.24
C ALA A 107 35.21 2.67 -23.32
N ALA A 108 34.49 3.78 -23.57
CA ALA A 108 34.58 5.01 -22.77
C ALA A 108 33.54 5.03 -21.65
N TYR A 109 33.85 5.70 -20.55
CA TYR A 109 32.93 5.92 -19.44
C TYR A 109 33.12 7.30 -18.83
N THR A 110 32.02 8.06 -18.73
CA THR A 110 31.98 9.30 -17.96
C THR A 110 31.10 9.08 -16.73
N ASP A 111 31.58 9.46 -15.57
CA ASP A 111 30.91 9.26 -14.28
C ASP A 111 29.87 10.38 -14.00
N ASP A 112 28.90 10.50 -14.88
CA ASP A 112 27.88 11.57 -14.91
C ASP A 112 26.44 11.06 -14.66
N GLY A 113 26.25 9.76 -14.46
CA GLY A 113 24.94 9.14 -14.32
C GLY A 113 24.11 9.09 -15.61
N VAL A 114 24.61 9.64 -16.74
CA VAL A 114 23.87 9.61 -18.01
C VAL A 114 23.84 8.19 -18.57
N PRO A 115 22.66 7.63 -18.90
CA PRO A 115 22.53 6.27 -19.40
C PRO A 115 23.36 6.02 -20.66
N ASN A 116 24.00 4.85 -20.72
CA ASN A 116 24.78 4.37 -21.86
C ASN A 116 24.32 3.00 -22.37
N TYR A 117 23.21 2.50 -21.81
CA TYR A 117 22.59 1.24 -22.23
C TYR A 117 21.09 1.38 -22.30
N GLN A 118 20.49 0.91 -23.41
CA GLN A 118 19.06 0.89 -23.62
C GLN A 118 18.59 -0.53 -23.95
N VAL A 119 17.48 -0.94 -23.37
CA VAL A 119 16.86 -2.22 -23.67
C VAL A 119 15.35 -2.10 -23.68
N ASN A 120 14.70 -2.82 -24.59
CA ASN A 120 13.25 -3.00 -24.58
C ASN A 120 12.93 -4.33 -23.89
N GLN A 121 12.21 -4.25 -22.79
CA GLN A 121 11.86 -5.42 -21.99
C GLN A 121 10.37 -5.68 -22.04
N ASP A 122 10.00 -6.98 -22.04
CA ASP A 122 8.60 -7.41 -22.03
C ASP A 122 7.94 -7.08 -20.69
N SER A 123 6.87 -6.30 -20.75
CA SER A 123 5.99 -5.96 -19.63
C SER A 123 4.55 -6.39 -19.87
N SER A 124 4.35 -7.41 -20.69
CA SER A 124 3.04 -7.94 -21.03
C SER A 124 2.30 -8.47 -19.80
N ALA A 125 0.99 -8.28 -19.81
CA ALA A 125 0.10 -8.81 -18.79
C ALA A 125 -1.04 -9.62 -19.43
N SER A 126 -1.55 -10.58 -18.68
CA SER A 126 -2.71 -11.38 -19.11
C SER A 126 -3.58 -11.75 -17.92
N SER A 127 -4.85 -12.07 -18.19
CA SER A 127 -5.75 -12.61 -17.19
C SER A 127 -6.58 -13.73 -17.77
N ASN A 128 -6.81 -14.76 -16.96
CA ASN A 128 -7.84 -15.77 -17.23
C ASN A 128 -8.70 -15.89 -15.98
N GLN A 129 -10.01 -15.79 -16.17
CA GLN A 129 -10.99 -15.93 -15.13
C GLN A 129 -12.06 -16.93 -15.53
N PHE A 130 -12.42 -17.81 -14.60
CA PHE A 130 -13.53 -18.76 -14.72
C PHE A 130 -14.46 -18.58 -13.54
N ASP A 131 -15.75 -18.56 -13.81
CA ASP A 131 -16.81 -18.59 -12.83
C ASP A 131 -17.72 -19.77 -13.13
N VAL A 132 -17.99 -20.60 -12.10
CA VAL A 132 -18.92 -21.70 -12.18
C VAL A 132 -19.87 -21.62 -11.01
N ARG A 133 -21.16 -21.78 -11.25
CA ARG A 133 -22.21 -21.81 -10.23
C ARG A 133 -23.17 -22.97 -10.50
N GLY A 134 -23.59 -23.63 -9.43
CA GLY A 134 -24.67 -24.59 -9.43
C GLY A 134 -25.69 -24.25 -8.38
N ASP A 135 -26.97 -24.37 -8.70
CA ASP A 135 -28.09 -24.17 -7.79
C ASP A 135 -28.99 -25.41 -7.80
N GLN A 136 -29.38 -25.89 -6.63
CA GLN A 136 -30.23 -27.06 -6.46
C GLN A 136 -31.35 -26.79 -5.47
N TYR A 137 -32.60 -26.92 -5.92
CA TYR A 137 -33.77 -26.91 -5.09
C TYR A 137 -34.18 -28.33 -4.69
N PHE A 138 -34.37 -28.55 -3.41
CA PHE A 138 -34.76 -29.84 -2.83
C PHE A 138 -36.18 -29.80 -2.26
N GLY A 139 -36.84 -30.95 -2.34
CA GLY A 139 -38.18 -31.19 -1.82
C GLY A 139 -39.29 -30.76 -2.81
N ALA A 140 -40.47 -31.31 -2.68
CA ALA A 140 -41.63 -31.02 -3.52
C ALA A 140 -42.04 -29.55 -3.51
N ASN A 141 -41.88 -28.88 -2.38
CA ASN A 141 -42.19 -27.47 -2.18
C ASN A 141 -40.95 -26.57 -2.29
N GLN A 142 -39.82 -27.06 -2.78
CA GLN A 142 -38.58 -26.32 -2.97
C GLN A 142 -38.11 -25.54 -1.70
N LYS A 143 -38.31 -26.14 -0.54
CA LYS A 143 -38.01 -25.48 0.76
C LYS A 143 -36.56 -25.32 1.05
N LEU A 144 -35.70 -26.09 0.41
CA LEU A 144 -34.28 -26.03 0.58
C LEU A 144 -33.63 -25.69 -0.76
N LEU A 145 -32.94 -24.54 -0.82
CA LEU A 145 -32.04 -24.16 -1.87
C LEU A 145 -30.62 -24.33 -1.38
N VAL A 146 -29.82 -25.13 -2.10
CA VAL A 146 -28.36 -25.21 -1.93
C VAL A 146 -27.71 -24.71 -3.20
N TRP A 147 -26.75 -23.80 -3.07
CA TRP A 147 -25.99 -23.36 -4.20
C TRP A 147 -24.49 -23.23 -3.87
N GLY A 148 -23.69 -23.43 -4.89
CA GLY A 148 -22.26 -23.24 -4.80
C GLY A 148 -21.73 -22.42 -5.98
N ARG A 149 -20.76 -21.56 -5.70
CA ARG A 149 -20.02 -20.80 -6.72
C ARG A 149 -18.53 -20.95 -6.49
N PHE A 150 -17.80 -21.20 -7.58
CA PHE A 150 -16.35 -21.19 -7.59
C PHE A 150 -15.85 -20.21 -8.64
N THR A 151 -14.97 -19.31 -8.21
CA THR A 151 -14.29 -18.34 -9.07
C THR A 151 -12.80 -18.61 -9.02
N PHE A 152 -12.22 -18.72 -10.19
CA PHE A 152 -10.79 -18.88 -10.41
C PHE A 152 -10.29 -17.68 -11.22
N LYS A 153 -9.22 -17.03 -10.77
CA LYS A 153 -8.54 -15.98 -11.53
C LYS A 153 -7.04 -16.11 -11.40
N ASN A 154 -6.35 -16.01 -12.54
CA ASN A 154 -4.91 -15.80 -12.61
C ASN A 154 -4.64 -14.52 -13.40
N TYR A 155 -3.71 -13.72 -12.90
CA TYR A 155 -3.31 -12.45 -13.50
C TYR A 155 -1.78 -12.35 -13.48
N PRO A 156 -1.06 -13.07 -14.38
CA PRO A 156 0.37 -12.93 -14.53
C PRO A 156 0.72 -11.62 -15.26
N THR A 157 1.78 -10.97 -14.79
CA THR A 157 2.37 -9.78 -15.43
C THR A 157 3.87 -9.96 -15.47
N ASN A 158 4.48 -9.77 -16.65
CA ASN A 158 5.93 -9.78 -16.76
C ASN A 158 6.51 -8.50 -16.15
N LEU A 159 7.44 -8.68 -15.23
CA LEU A 159 8.14 -7.61 -14.53
C LEU A 159 9.59 -7.57 -15.03
N PRO A 160 9.93 -6.55 -15.82
CA PRO A 160 11.31 -6.33 -16.23
C PRO A 160 12.22 -6.25 -15.01
N GLN A 161 13.28 -7.03 -15.01
CA GLN A 161 14.33 -7.00 -14.00
C GLN A 161 15.46 -6.06 -14.45
N PRO A 162 16.30 -5.56 -13.52
CA PRO A 162 17.42 -4.72 -13.89
C PRO A 162 18.45 -5.47 -14.74
N LEU A 163 19.06 -4.76 -15.67
CA LEU A 163 20.21 -5.20 -16.46
C LEU A 163 19.94 -6.51 -17.25
N ALA A 164 20.82 -7.49 -17.15
CA ALA A 164 20.70 -8.78 -17.84
C ALA A 164 19.98 -9.86 -17.02
N VAL A 165 19.38 -9.52 -15.89
CA VAL A 165 18.57 -10.47 -15.13
C VAL A 165 17.27 -10.75 -15.89
N PRO A 166 16.90 -12.03 -16.12
CA PRO A 166 15.66 -12.37 -16.79
C PRO A 166 14.42 -11.81 -16.08
N ALA A 167 13.41 -11.43 -16.85
CA ALA A 167 12.18 -10.89 -16.30
C ALA A 167 11.51 -11.88 -15.32
N SER A 168 11.02 -11.35 -14.21
CA SER A 168 10.16 -12.07 -13.28
C SER A 168 8.71 -11.99 -13.75
N THR A 169 7.89 -12.95 -13.33
CA THR A 169 6.45 -12.89 -13.52
C THR A 169 5.77 -12.60 -12.19
N ALA A 170 5.06 -11.49 -12.08
CA ALA A 170 4.15 -11.27 -10.98
C ALA A 170 3.01 -12.27 -11.09
N ALA A 171 2.90 -13.15 -10.10
CA ALA A 171 1.87 -14.17 -10.05
C ALA A 171 0.77 -13.72 -9.08
N ASN A 172 -0.32 -13.17 -9.61
CA ASN A 172 -1.52 -12.88 -8.84
C ASN A 172 -2.57 -13.96 -9.11
N LYS A 173 -2.93 -14.70 -8.05
CA LYS A 173 -3.89 -15.81 -8.12
C LYS A 173 -5.01 -15.57 -7.12
N SER A 174 -6.24 -15.74 -7.53
CA SER A 174 -7.40 -15.71 -6.64
C SER A 174 -8.25 -16.96 -6.84
N ARG A 175 -8.72 -17.54 -5.73
CA ARG A 175 -9.66 -18.65 -5.69
C ARG A 175 -10.71 -18.31 -4.66
N VAL A 176 -11.97 -18.33 -5.09
CA VAL A 176 -13.09 -18.06 -4.21
C VAL A 176 -14.11 -19.18 -4.34
N LEU A 177 -14.41 -19.84 -3.23
CA LEU A 177 -15.49 -20.81 -3.13
C LEU A 177 -16.54 -20.23 -2.18
N LYS A 178 -17.80 -20.27 -2.57
CA LYS A 178 -18.92 -20.02 -1.68
C LYS A 178 -19.94 -21.13 -1.82
N LEU A 179 -20.34 -21.71 -0.68
CA LEU A 179 -21.46 -22.63 -0.55
C LEU A 179 -22.51 -21.97 0.32
N SER A 180 -23.77 -22.13 0.00
CA SER A 180 -24.89 -21.58 0.77
C SER A 180 -26.09 -22.51 0.72
N ALA A 181 -26.76 -22.63 1.86
CA ALA A 181 -28.01 -23.34 2.00
C ALA A 181 -29.06 -22.41 2.60
N SER A 182 -30.20 -22.24 1.95
CA SER A 182 -31.35 -21.49 2.46
C SER A 182 -32.51 -22.45 2.66
N TYR A 183 -32.96 -22.61 3.92
CA TYR A 183 -34.03 -23.54 4.29
C TYR A 183 -35.21 -22.80 4.86
N THR A 184 -36.34 -22.89 4.16
CA THR A 184 -37.66 -22.41 4.61
C THR A 184 -38.26 -23.42 5.57
N ILE A 185 -37.98 -23.27 6.87
CA ILE A 185 -38.50 -24.15 7.93
C ILE A 185 -40.04 -24.05 7.98
N THR A 186 -40.50 -22.81 8.07
CA THR A 186 -41.92 -22.44 7.90
C THR A 186 -42.00 -21.16 7.05
N PRO A 187 -43.20 -20.76 6.54
CA PRO A 187 -43.29 -19.49 5.80
C PRO A 187 -42.89 -18.24 6.58
N ARG A 188 -42.67 -18.36 7.90
CA ARG A 188 -42.29 -17.27 8.80
C ARG A 188 -40.91 -17.48 9.40
N LEU A 189 -40.23 -18.60 9.14
CA LEU A 189 -38.96 -18.95 9.73
C LEU A 189 -38.02 -19.53 8.67
N ILE A 190 -36.95 -18.78 8.36
CA ILE A 190 -35.99 -19.14 7.33
C ILE A 190 -34.60 -19.18 7.98
N ASN A 191 -33.86 -20.25 7.72
CA ASN A 191 -32.45 -20.36 8.07
C ASN A 191 -31.60 -20.25 6.81
N GLU A 192 -30.49 -19.52 6.94
CA GLU A 192 -29.46 -19.39 5.89
C GLU A 192 -28.11 -19.73 6.49
N ALA A 193 -27.51 -20.83 6.03
CA ALA A 193 -26.16 -21.24 6.37
C ALA A 193 -25.20 -21.03 5.21
N GLY A 194 -23.98 -20.68 5.45
CA GLY A 194 -23.00 -20.41 4.42
C GLY A 194 -21.57 -20.76 4.83
N PHE A 195 -20.81 -21.22 3.83
CA PHE A 195 -19.36 -21.41 3.92
C PHE A 195 -18.69 -20.64 2.80
N GLY A 196 -17.65 -19.89 3.12
CA GLY A 196 -16.80 -19.17 2.17
C GLY A 196 -15.34 -19.54 2.35
N PHE A 197 -14.63 -19.70 1.24
CA PHE A 197 -13.18 -19.82 1.21
C PHE A 197 -12.63 -18.86 0.18
N THR A 198 -11.63 -18.09 0.57
CA THR A 198 -10.88 -17.21 -0.34
C THR A 198 -9.40 -17.46 -0.15
N LEU A 199 -8.72 -17.79 -1.25
CA LEU A 199 -7.28 -17.78 -1.36
C LEU A 199 -6.87 -16.61 -2.26
N PHE A 200 -5.96 -15.81 -1.78
CA PHE A 200 -5.26 -14.80 -2.57
C PHE A 200 -3.76 -15.05 -2.45
N ALA A 201 -3.10 -15.26 -3.58
CA ALA A 201 -1.66 -15.41 -3.65
C ALA A 201 -1.10 -14.32 -4.55
N ALA A 202 -0.15 -13.56 -4.05
CA ALA A 202 0.51 -12.47 -4.77
C ALA A 202 2.02 -12.51 -4.52
N GLY A 203 2.79 -12.29 -5.57
CA GLY A 203 4.24 -12.30 -5.47
C GLY A 203 4.91 -12.45 -6.83
N THR A 204 6.16 -12.76 -6.84
CA THR A 204 6.95 -12.95 -8.05
C THR A 204 7.44 -14.38 -8.18
N THR A 205 7.57 -14.84 -9.41
CA THR A 205 8.26 -16.08 -9.77
C THR A 205 9.27 -15.77 -10.88
N ASN A 206 10.45 -16.38 -10.83
CA ASN A 206 11.47 -16.22 -11.85
C ASN A 206 12.12 -17.57 -12.13
N SER A 207 12.34 -17.86 -13.40
CA SER A 207 12.97 -19.11 -13.86
C SER A 207 14.49 -19.11 -13.75
N PHE A 208 15.12 -17.94 -13.52
CA PHE A 208 16.56 -17.87 -13.30
C PHE A 208 16.91 -18.48 -11.95
N ASP A 209 17.86 -19.41 -11.94
CA ASP A 209 18.36 -20.01 -10.69
C ASP A 209 19.35 -19.05 -9.99
N GLY A 210 18.81 -17.99 -9.42
CA GLY A 210 19.60 -17.01 -8.69
C GLY A 210 20.23 -17.58 -7.42
N LYS A 211 19.60 -18.59 -6.79
CA LYS A 211 20.17 -19.28 -5.63
C LYS A 211 21.42 -20.06 -5.99
N GLY A 212 21.37 -20.87 -7.06
CA GLY A 212 22.53 -21.59 -7.58
C GLY A 212 23.62 -20.63 -8.04
N PHE A 213 23.25 -19.56 -8.74
CA PHE A 213 24.18 -18.49 -9.13
C PHE A 213 24.88 -17.90 -7.91
N THR A 214 24.13 -17.48 -6.88
CA THR A 214 24.67 -16.87 -5.65
C THR A 214 25.57 -17.84 -4.89
N THR A 215 25.16 -19.09 -4.75
CA THR A 215 26.01 -20.15 -4.16
C THR A 215 27.32 -20.31 -4.94
N GLY A 216 27.25 -20.24 -6.26
CA GLY A 216 28.40 -20.32 -7.15
C GLY A 216 29.38 -19.15 -7.04
N LEU A 217 28.98 -18.00 -6.43
CA LEU A 217 29.92 -16.88 -6.20
C LEU A 217 31.04 -17.25 -5.21
N GLY A 218 30.80 -18.21 -4.33
CA GLY A 218 31.77 -18.63 -3.32
C GLY A 218 31.92 -17.64 -2.17
N LEU A 219 30.94 -16.79 -1.93
CA LEU A 219 30.92 -15.83 -0.82
C LEU A 219 30.79 -16.54 0.53
N THR A 220 31.63 -16.15 1.49
CA THR A 220 31.67 -16.72 2.85
C THR A 220 30.88 -15.83 3.80
N GLY A 221 29.92 -16.42 4.50
CA GLY A 221 29.04 -15.73 5.46
C GLY A 221 27.59 -15.75 5.06
N LEU A 222 27.24 -16.03 3.80
CA LEU A 222 25.88 -16.26 3.38
C LEU A 222 25.36 -17.57 3.99
N GLN A 223 24.21 -17.49 4.65
CA GLN A 223 23.55 -18.64 5.30
C GLN A 223 22.08 -18.69 4.87
N ASN A 224 21.53 -19.90 4.79
CA ASN A 224 20.10 -20.12 4.59
C ASN A 224 19.50 -19.29 3.44
N LEU A 225 20.01 -19.45 2.23
CA LEU A 225 19.44 -18.87 1.02
C LEU A 225 18.07 -19.52 0.75
N PHE A 226 17.04 -18.95 1.33
CA PHE A 226 15.70 -19.56 1.41
C PHE A 226 14.94 -19.43 0.10
N TYR A 227 14.98 -18.25 -0.47
CA TYR A 227 14.28 -17.95 -1.73
C TYR A 227 15.21 -18.01 -2.92
N ASN A 228 14.66 -17.89 -4.12
CA ASN A 228 15.44 -17.67 -5.32
C ASN A 228 15.78 -16.18 -5.43
N GLY A 229 17.04 -15.83 -5.44
CA GLY A 229 17.53 -14.46 -5.42
C GLY A 229 19.00 -14.31 -5.73
N ILE A 230 19.47 -13.07 -5.83
CA ILE A 230 20.86 -12.69 -6.11
C ILE A 230 21.28 -11.52 -5.21
N PRO A 231 22.60 -11.30 -5.00
CA PRO A 231 23.08 -10.13 -4.26
C PRO A 231 22.64 -8.81 -4.89
N GLU A 232 22.38 -7.82 -4.05
CA GLU A 232 22.18 -6.44 -4.47
C GLU A 232 23.52 -5.70 -4.49
N LEU A 233 23.76 -4.89 -5.53
CA LEU A 233 24.98 -4.10 -5.69
C LEU A 233 24.62 -2.64 -5.89
N ASP A 234 25.12 -1.78 -5.02
CA ASP A 234 24.89 -0.34 -5.06
C ASP A 234 26.14 0.45 -5.40
N PHE A 235 26.01 1.32 -6.40
CA PHE A 235 27.03 2.25 -6.87
C PHE A 235 26.52 3.67 -6.90
N ASN A 236 27.39 4.63 -7.07
CA ASN A 236 27.00 6.03 -7.18
C ASN A 236 26.31 6.34 -8.51
N ASN A 237 26.97 6.10 -9.63
CA ASN A 237 26.46 6.46 -10.97
C ASN A 237 26.26 5.26 -11.89
N ILE A 238 26.61 4.06 -11.49
CA ILE A 238 26.30 2.83 -12.20
C ILE A 238 24.95 2.33 -11.70
N SER A 239 24.10 1.85 -12.60
CA SER A 239 22.80 1.31 -12.24
C SER A 239 22.94 0.13 -11.29
N ALA A 240 22.28 0.20 -10.16
CA ALA A 240 22.28 -0.84 -9.15
C ALA A 240 21.73 -2.16 -9.71
N LEU A 241 22.27 -3.25 -9.21
CA LEU A 241 21.67 -4.57 -9.36
C LEU A 241 20.82 -4.80 -8.12
N ASN A 242 19.52 -4.58 -8.22
CA ASN A 242 18.58 -4.59 -7.09
C ASN A 242 17.50 -5.67 -7.22
N ALA A 243 17.89 -6.86 -7.58
CA ALA A 243 16.99 -8.00 -7.71
C ALA A 243 17.27 -9.07 -6.65
N ASP A 244 17.35 -8.67 -5.40
CA ASP A 244 17.66 -9.54 -4.26
C ASP A 244 16.76 -10.77 -4.19
N ARG A 245 15.46 -10.62 -4.46
CA ARG A 245 14.48 -11.70 -4.49
C ARG A 245 13.83 -11.83 -5.85
N LEU A 246 14.19 -12.88 -6.55
CA LEU A 246 13.62 -13.19 -7.84
C LEU A 246 12.29 -13.95 -7.72
N SER A 247 12.10 -14.71 -6.65
CA SER A 247 10.88 -15.49 -6.42
C SER A 247 10.47 -15.43 -4.95
N SER A 248 9.28 -14.91 -4.69
CA SER A 248 8.62 -14.95 -3.38
C SER A 248 7.11 -14.78 -3.55
N VAL A 249 6.29 -15.58 -2.87
CA VAL A 249 4.82 -15.53 -2.99
C VAL A 249 4.18 -15.48 -1.61
N ASN A 250 3.40 -14.43 -1.37
CA ASN A 250 2.55 -14.32 -0.20
C ASN A 250 1.23 -15.06 -0.44
N ASN A 251 0.75 -15.79 0.56
CA ASN A 251 -0.55 -16.45 0.52
C ASN A 251 -1.44 -15.93 1.64
N SER A 252 -2.69 -15.62 1.32
CA SER A 252 -3.71 -15.25 2.28
C SER A 252 -4.92 -16.15 2.11
N ASN A 253 -5.27 -16.89 3.16
CA ASN A 253 -6.42 -17.78 3.20
C ASN A 253 -7.45 -17.23 4.19
N THR A 254 -8.70 -17.17 3.75
CA THR A 254 -9.81 -16.78 4.61
C THR A 254 -10.93 -17.81 4.50
N PHE A 255 -11.30 -18.38 5.64
CA PHE A 255 -12.47 -19.25 5.77
C PHE A 255 -13.54 -18.49 6.54
N VAL A 256 -14.77 -18.48 6.01
CA VAL A 256 -15.90 -17.77 6.59
C VAL A 256 -17.06 -18.76 6.79
N TYR A 257 -17.55 -18.85 8.00
CA TYR A 257 -18.71 -19.65 8.37
C TYR A 257 -19.80 -18.69 8.82
N THR A 258 -20.97 -18.75 8.18
CA THR A 258 -22.10 -17.89 8.52
C THR A 258 -23.33 -18.73 8.75
N ASP A 259 -24.14 -18.31 9.73
CA ASP A 259 -25.50 -18.83 9.92
C ASP A 259 -26.41 -17.69 10.34
N SER A 260 -27.63 -17.66 9.83
CA SER A 260 -28.62 -16.69 10.25
C SER A 260 -30.03 -17.27 10.21
N LEU A 261 -30.80 -16.94 11.23
CA LEU A 261 -32.20 -17.28 11.38
C LEU A 261 -33.06 -16.03 11.29
N SER A 262 -33.96 -15.98 10.32
CA SER A 262 -34.94 -14.91 10.11
C SER A 262 -36.32 -15.36 10.53
N TRP A 263 -36.95 -14.64 11.45
CA TRP A 263 -38.24 -14.96 12.01
C TRP A 263 -39.23 -13.78 11.89
N SER A 264 -40.32 -13.99 11.17
CA SER A 264 -41.44 -13.02 11.04
C SER A 264 -42.56 -13.35 12.03
N LYS A 265 -42.77 -12.45 13.00
CA LYS A 265 -43.83 -12.61 14.03
C LYS A 265 -44.68 -11.32 14.16
N GLY A 266 -45.88 -11.34 13.66
CA GLY A 266 -46.74 -10.15 13.63
C GLY A 266 -46.09 -9.00 12.88
N ASN A 267 -45.86 -7.87 13.53
CA ASN A 267 -45.23 -6.69 12.99
C ASN A 267 -43.70 -6.69 13.12
N HIS A 268 -43.10 -7.77 13.65
CA HIS A 268 -41.65 -7.91 13.88
C HIS A 268 -41.02 -8.82 12.84
N GLN A 269 -39.83 -8.42 12.37
CA GLN A 269 -38.92 -9.24 11.57
C GLN A 269 -37.59 -9.34 12.29
N ILE A 270 -37.43 -10.43 13.02
CA ILE A 270 -36.30 -10.66 13.90
C ILE A 270 -35.24 -11.48 13.14
N ARG A 271 -33.98 -11.11 13.25
CA ARG A 271 -32.87 -11.85 12.66
C ARG A 271 -31.75 -12.03 13.67
N PHE A 272 -31.29 -13.27 13.82
CA PHE A 272 -30.12 -13.64 14.61
C PHE A 272 -29.09 -14.24 13.68
N GLY A 273 -27.82 -14.13 14.03
CA GLY A 273 -26.81 -14.81 13.24
C GLY A 273 -25.42 -14.77 13.83
N LEU A 274 -24.57 -15.54 13.20
CA LEU A 274 -23.15 -15.59 13.49
C LEU A 274 -22.34 -15.51 12.21
N ASP A 275 -21.09 -15.06 12.36
CA ASP A 275 -20.06 -15.00 11.33
C ASP A 275 -18.72 -15.31 12.01
N ILE A 276 -18.14 -16.47 11.71
CA ILE A 276 -16.85 -16.89 12.23
C ILE A 276 -15.85 -16.91 11.09
N ARG A 277 -14.72 -16.25 11.26
CA ARG A 277 -13.67 -16.15 10.24
C ARG A 277 -12.36 -16.73 10.76
N SER A 278 -11.79 -17.66 10.01
CA SER A 278 -10.42 -18.10 10.21
C SER A 278 -9.54 -17.46 9.15
N LEU A 279 -8.55 -16.70 9.60
CA LEU A 279 -7.63 -15.93 8.77
C LEU A 279 -6.25 -16.55 8.88
N GLU A 280 -5.61 -16.73 7.73
CA GLU A 280 -4.24 -17.20 7.64
C GLU A 280 -3.49 -16.33 6.62
N ALA A 281 -2.29 -15.90 6.98
CA ALA A 281 -1.47 -15.06 6.14
C ALA A 281 -0.03 -15.57 6.19
N VAL A 282 0.37 -16.31 5.17
CA VAL A 282 1.76 -16.76 4.99
C VAL A 282 2.52 -15.73 4.19
N THR A 283 3.55 -15.18 4.78
CA THR A 283 4.39 -14.16 4.16
C THR A 283 5.84 -14.64 4.17
N PRO A 284 6.53 -14.57 3.01
CA PRO A 284 7.94 -14.81 2.97
C PRO A 284 8.68 -13.93 3.97
N LEU A 285 9.48 -14.53 4.81
CA LEU A 285 10.31 -13.78 5.74
C LEU A 285 11.24 -12.85 4.97
N GLY A 286 11.49 -11.69 5.50
CA GLY A 286 12.27 -10.69 4.82
C GLY A 286 11.46 -9.71 3.98
N PHE A 287 10.12 -9.72 4.11
CA PHE A 287 9.29 -8.62 3.61
C PHE A 287 9.71 -7.27 4.22
N ASN A 288 10.27 -7.29 5.39
CA ASN A 288 10.78 -6.12 6.09
C ASN A 288 12.25 -5.81 5.78
N GLY A 289 12.73 -6.07 4.56
CA GLY A 289 14.06 -5.66 4.13
C GLY A 289 15.17 -6.63 4.53
N SER A 290 14.94 -7.92 4.45
CA SER A 290 16.04 -8.86 4.67
C SER A 290 16.94 -8.93 3.47
N ASP A 291 18.17 -8.58 3.68
CA ASP A 291 19.26 -8.70 2.72
C ASP A 291 19.83 -10.13 2.76
N ASN A 292 18.97 -11.09 2.51
CA ASN A 292 19.31 -12.52 2.64
C ASN A 292 20.41 -12.97 1.68
N TYR A 293 20.56 -12.24 0.57
CA TYR A 293 21.60 -12.45 -0.42
C TYR A 293 22.79 -11.50 -0.25
N GLY A 294 22.70 -10.56 0.68
CA GLY A 294 23.62 -9.47 0.91
C GLY A 294 23.40 -8.29 -0.04
N THR A 295 23.24 -7.11 0.54
CA THR A 295 23.32 -5.83 -0.18
C THR A 295 24.70 -5.26 0.02
N PHE A 296 25.45 -5.10 -1.06
CA PHE A 296 26.82 -4.62 -1.06
C PHE A 296 26.88 -3.21 -1.64
N GLN A 297 27.16 -2.25 -0.78
CA GLN A 297 27.35 -0.85 -1.21
C GLN A 297 28.85 -0.57 -1.39
N PHE A 298 29.21 -0.05 -2.56
CA PHE A 298 30.58 0.32 -2.91
C PHE A 298 30.82 1.82 -2.86
N ASN A 299 29.74 2.61 -2.98
CA ASN A 299 29.78 4.06 -2.83
C ASN A 299 29.82 4.47 -1.36
N THR A 300 30.58 5.51 -1.06
CA THR A 300 30.46 6.22 0.21
C THR A 300 29.39 7.30 0.10
N ASN A 301 28.88 7.82 1.22
CA ASN A 301 27.86 8.88 1.24
C ASN A 301 28.21 10.15 0.44
N ASN A 302 29.41 10.25 -0.13
CA ASN A 302 29.92 11.39 -0.86
C ASN A 302 30.63 11.06 -2.17
N SER A 303 30.26 10.01 -2.88
CA SER A 303 30.55 9.84 -4.31
C SER A 303 31.83 9.12 -4.75
N ALA A 304 32.70 8.65 -3.91
CA ALA A 304 33.86 7.90 -4.35
C ALA A 304 33.96 6.54 -3.65
N GLY A 305 34.65 5.57 -4.26
CA GLY A 305 35.04 4.33 -3.59
C GLY A 305 36.00 4.60 -2.44
N LEU A 306 35.80 3.91 -1.32
CA LEU A 306 36.66 4.10 -0.13
C LEU A 306 38.07 3.61 -0.34
N PHE A 307 38.27 2.55 -1.14
CA PHE A 307 39.54 1.79 -1.21
C PHE A 307 40.37 2.21 -2.40
N THR A 308 39.83 2.22 -3.60
CA THR A 308 40.57 2.58 -4.82
C THR A 308 40.32 4.01 -5.30
N GLY A 309 39.34 4.71 -4.72
CA GLY A 309 38.84 6.01 -5.18
C GLY A 309 37.75 5.93 -6.25
N VAL A 310 37.41 4.73 -6.74
CA VAL A 310 36.33 4.49 -7.68
C VAL A 310 35.51 3.29 -7.18
N ASP A 311 34.21 3.49 -6.95
CA ASP A 311 33.33 2.49 -6.37
C ASP A 311 33.24 1.21 -7.22
N PHE A 312 33.22 1.33 -8.53
CA PHE A 312 33.23 0.16 -9.41
C PHE A 312 34.58 -0.60 -9.38
N ALA A 313 35.69 0.08 -9.16
CA ALA A 313 36.96 -0.58 -8.95
C ALA A 313 37.02 -1.29 -7.59
N ASP A 314 36.43 -0.70 -6.55
CA ASP A 314 36.25 -1.35 -5.25
C ASP A 314 35.43 -2.64 -5.37
N PHE A 315 34.37 -2.64 -6.20
CA PHE A 315 33.64 -3.85 -6.54
C PHE A 315 34.52 -4.89 -7.23
N LEU A 316 35.29 -4.48 -8.22
CA LEU A 316 36.15 -5.40 -8.95
C LEU A 316 37.20 -6.07 -8.06
N ILE A 317 37.68 -5.39 -7.03
CA ILE A 317 38.60 -6.00 -6.05
C ILE A 317 37.86 -6.67 -4.88
N GLY A 318 36.54 -6.56 -4.78
CA GLY A 318 35.71 -7.21 -3.78
C GLY A 318 35.73 -6.55 -2.40
N THR A 319 35.84 -5.22 -2.34
CA THR A 319 35.90 -4.45 -1.09
C THR A 319 34.70 -3.52 -0.97
N PRO A 320 33.50 -4.01 -0.56
CA PRO A 320 32.35 -3.15 -0.33
C PRO A 320 32.65 -2.17 0.82
N TYR A 321 32.11 -0.97 0.72
CA TYR A 321 32.10 0.01 1.80
C TYR A 321 31.18 -0.42 2.95
N GLN A 322 29.98 -0.92 2.60
CA GLN A 322 29.05 -1.48 3.56
C GLN A 322 28.41 -2.76 3.02
N THR A 323 28.12 -3.68 3.92
CA THR A 323 27.32 -4.86 3.65
C THR A 323 26.13 -4.87 4.57
N PHE A 324 24.94 -5.05 4.01
CA PHE A 324 23.72 -5.37 4.75
C PHE A 324 23.43 -6.84 4.55
N TYR A 325 23.20 -7.54 5.65
CA TYR A 325 22.96 -8.97 5.59
C TYR A 325 22.00 -9.42 6.69
N ASP A 326 21.16 -10.34 6.35
CA ASP A 326 20.16 -10.92 7.24
C ASP A 326 20.06 -12.44 7.04
N VAL A 327 19.78 -13.15 8.11
CA VAL A 327 19.57 -14.59 8.08
C VAL A 327 18.09 -14.87 8.18
N VAL A 328 17.49 -15.27 7.07
CA VAL A 328 16.08 -15.72 7.03
C VAL A 328 16.03 -17.19 7.47
N GLN A 329 15.18 -17.51 8.44
CA GLN A 329 15.05 -18.87 8.96
C GLN A 329 13.80 -19.59 8.43
N GLN A 330 12.66 -18.92 8.32
CA GLN A 330 11.39 -19.48 7.90
C GLN A 330 10.37 -18.39 7.51
N ASP A 331 9.25 -18.81 6.91
CA ASP A 331 8.16 -17.89 6.59
C ASP A 331 7.32 -17.58 7.83
N ASN A 332 6.73 -16.39 7.85
CA ASN A 332 5.69 -16.06 8.82
C ASN A 332 4.38 -16.74 8.44
N ASP A 333 3.69 -17.31 9.42
CA ASP A 333 2.39 -17.96 9.27
C ASP A 333 1.39 -17.33 10.26
N GLY A 334 0.90 -16.15 9.94
CA GLY A 334 -0.02 -15.42 10.79
C GLY A 334 -1.43 -16.02 10.80
N LYS A 335 -1.90 -16.44 11.98
CA LYS A 335 -3.23 -17.03 12.17
C LYS A 335 -4.07 -16.26 13.17
N SER A 336 -5.33 -16.01 12.82
CA SER A 336 -6.33 -15.43 13.73
C SER A 336 -7.71 -16.01 13.45
N ARG A 337 -8.59 -16.02 14.48
CA ARG A 337 -9.97 -16.43 14.34
C ARG A 337 -10.90 -15.41 14.96
N HIS A 338 -11.72 -14.78 14.13
CA HIS A 338 -12.66 -13.73 14.52
C HIS A 338 -14.04 -14.33 14.77
N TYR A 339 -14.74 -13.80 15.77
CA TYR A 339 -16.07 -14.26 16.18
C TYR A 339 -17.04 -13.09 16.21
N HIS A 340 -18.14 -13.25 15.49
CA HIS A 340 -19.17 -12.22 15.39
C HIS A 340 -20.53 -12.85 15.62
N PHE A 341 -21.38 -12.20 16.43
CA PHE A 341 -22.75 -12.58 16.69
C PHE A 341 -23.64 -11.34 16.59
N PHE A 342 -24.84 -11.48 16.09
CA PHE A 342 -25.78 -10.36 16.01
C PHE A 342 -27.22 -10.77 16.28
N ALA A 343 -27.98 -9.77 16.76
CA ALA A 343 -29.42 -9.83 16.87
C ALA A 343 -30.00 -8.49 16.40
N GLN A 344 -31.06 -8.54 15.60
CA GLN A 344 -31.71 -7.38 15.02
C GLN A 344 -33.19 -7.60 14.91
N ASP A 345 -34.00 -6.55 15.12
CA ASP A 345 -35.41 -6.53 14.87
C ASP A 345 -35.82 -5.34 13.99
N GLN A 346 -36.64 -5.57 13.02
CA GLN A 346 -37.34 -4.55 12.28
C GLN A 346 -38.83 -4.59 12.68
N TRP A 347 -39.25 -3.57 13.41
CA TRP A 347 -40.58 -3.44 13.95
C TRP A 347 -41.40 -2.41 13.18
N LYS A 348 -42.52 -2.87 12.56
CA LYS A 348 -43.54 -1.99 12.00
C LYS A 348 -44.42 -1.49 13.15
N LEU A 349 -44.00 -0.39 13.79
CA LEU A 349 -44.69 0.17 14.94
C LEU A 349 -46.08 0.66 14.56
N THR A 350 -46.19 1.33 13.41
CA THR A 350 -47.46 1.73 12.80
C THR A 350 -47.42 1.49 11.30
N GLN A 351 -48.52 1.80 10.58
CA GLN A 351 -48.54 1.76 9.12
C GLN A 351 -47.56 2.79 8.48
N SER A 352 -47.26 3.88 9.17
CA SER A 352 -46.42 4.96 8.71
C SER A 352 -45.02 4.97 9.34
N LEU A 353 -44.77 4.20 10.40
CA LEU A 353 -43.50 4.19 11.12
C LEU A 353 -42.93 2.77 11.27
N SER A 354 -41.73 2.58 10.74
CA SER A 354 -40.91 1.38 10.94
C SER A 354 -39.63 1.75 11.70
N ILE A 355 -39.28 0.96 12.69
CA ILE A 355 -38.04 1.09 13.48
C ILE A 355 -37.21 -0.16 13.31
N THR A 356 -35.93 0.00 13.13
CA THR A 356 -34.94 -1.10 13.11
C THR A 356 -33.98 -0.88 14.24
N TYR A 357 -33.72 -1.89 15.06
CA TYR A 357 -32.70 -1.84 16.10
C TYR A 357 -32.01 -3.20 16.24
N GLY A 358 -30.77 -3.17 16.66
CA GLY A 358 -30.00 -4.38 16.83
C GLY A 358 -28.64 -4.13 17.43
N VAL A 359 -27.97 -5.19 17.74
CA VAL A 359 -26.61 -5.19 18.27
C VAL A 359 -25.78 -6.29 17.61
N ARG A 360 -24.52 -6.00 17.37
CA ARG A 360 -23.53 -6.97 16.93
C ARG A 360 -22.39 -7.01 17.96
N TYR A 361 -22.05 -8.21 18.41
CA TYR A 361 -20.88 -8.49 19.19
C TYR A 361 -19.75 -8.92 18.26
N GLU A 362 -18.55 -8.40 18.45
CA GLU A 362 -17.36 -8.76 17.68
C GLU A 362 -16.16 -8.95 18.58
N TYR A 363 -15.42 -10.02 18.34
CA TYR A 363 -14.17 -10.32 19.00
C TYR A 363 -13.11 -10.70 17.96
N HIS A 364 -12.02 -9.91 17.93
CA HIS A 364 -10.92 -10.05 16.99
C HIS A 364 -9.62 -10.32 17.75
N PRO A 365 -9.27 -11.58 18.07
CA PRO A 365 -7.95 -11.91 18.60
C PRO A 365 -6.85 -11.41 17.66
N GLY A 366 -5.73 -11.00 18.23
CA GLY A 366 -4.56 -10.67 17.44
C GLY A 366 -4.03 -11.89 16.69
N TYR A 367 -3.30 -11.66 15.61
CA TYR A 367 -2.60 -12.74 14.91
C TYR A 367 -1.48 -13.31 15.78
N SER A 368 -1.35 -14.61 15.79
CA SER A 368 -0.22 -15.37 16.33
C SER A 368 0.55 -16.03 15.18
N ASP A 369 1.83 -16.29 15.39
CA ASP A 369 2.67 -17.01 14.44
C ASP A 369 3.13 -18.33 15.06
N PRO A 370 2.68 -19.50 14.56
CA PRO A 370 3.19 -20.80 15.02
C PRO A 370 4.69 -20.98 14.80
N ASN A 371 5.25 -20.32 13.78
CA ASN A 371 6.68 -20.33 13.52
C ASN A 371 7.45 -19.47 14.53
N GLY A 372 6.80 -18.44 15.09
CA GLY A 372 7.34 -17.64 16.18
C GLY A 372 8.26 -16.50 15.73
N ASP A 373 8.26 -16.17 14.44
CA ASP A 373 9.08 -15.07 13.89
C ASP A 373 8.46 -13.70 14.13
N ILE A 374 7.92 -13.48 15.32
CA ILE A 374 7.36 -12.20 15.73
C ILE A 374 7.96 -11.75 17.06
N GLY A 375 8.06 -10.45 17.23
CA GLY A 375 8.47 -9.82 18.47
C GLY A 375 7.73 -8.53 18.68
N ASN A 376 7.50 -8.13 19.93
CA ASN A 376 6.87 -6.87 20.25
C ASN A 376 7.66 -6.12 21.33
N PHE A 377 7.39 -4.83 21.45
CA PHE A 377 8.02 -3.95 22.43
C PHE A 377 6.94 -3.30 23.30
N ASP A 378 7.01 -3.55 24.59
CA ASP A 378 6.13 -2.96 25.58
C ASP A 378 6.72 -1.63 26.11
N THR A 379 6.08 -0.54 25.78
CA THR A 379 6.47 0.80 26.19
C THR A 379 6.06 1.17 27.61
N SER A 380 5.38 0.29 28.34
CA SER A 380 4.95 0.55 29.73
C SER A 380 6.09 0.50 30.74
N VAL A 381 7.18 -0.21 30.43
CA VAL A 381 8.37 -0.26 31.27
C VAL A 381 9.25 0.97 31.01
N ALA A 382 9.29 1.87 31.98
CA ALA A 382 9.97 3.14 31.88
C ALA A 382 11.47 2.98 31.56
N LYS A 383 12.01 3.80 30.67
CA LYS A 383 13.42 3.92 30.27
C LYS A 383 14.00 2.71 29.54
N ALA A 384 13.69 1.49 29.96
CA ALA A 384 14.24 0.30 29.33
C ALA A 384 13.33 -0.29 28.25
N GLY A 385 12.02 -0.25 28.43
CA GLY A 385 11.07 -1.05 27.67
C GLY A 385 11.14 -2.53 28.05
N LEU A 386 10.30 -3.34 27.42
CA LEU A 386 10.28 -4.78 27.55
C LEU A 386 10.12 -5.41 26.17
N SER A 387 11.02 -6.26 25.75
CA SER A 387 10.87 -7.03 24.53
C SER A 387 10.14 -8.35 24.82
N ILE A 388 9.17 -8.69 23.97
CA ILE A 388 8.32 -9.86 24.12
C ILE A 388 8.47 -10.75 22.89
N TYR A 389 8.67 -12.05 23.10
CA TYR A 389 8.74 -13.08 22.06
C TYR A 389 7.79 -14.25 22.37
N PRO A 390 7.41 -15.09 21.38
CA PRO A 390 6.55 -16.24 21.61
C PRO A 390 7.20 -17.33 22.45
N ASP A 391 6.44 -18.02 23.30
CA ASP A 391 6.92 -19.09 24.16
C ASP A 391 7.66 -20.18 23.37
N GLY A 392 8.79 -20.65 23.90
CA GLY A 392 9.62 -21.72 23.32
C GLY A 392 10.37 -21.33 22.04
N LYS A 393 10.54 -20.01 21.77
CA LYS A 393 11.21 -19.48 20.59
C LYS A 393 12.49 -18.70 20.91
N GLU A 394 13.08 -18.95 22.06
CA GLU A 394 14.33 -18.34 22.54
C GLU A 394 15.49 -18.51 21.56
N SER A 395 15.53 -19.65 20.87
CA SER A 395 16.60 -19.96 19.91
C SER A 395 16.57 -19.09 18.65
N LEU A 396 15.45 -18.43 18.38
CA LEU A 396 15.32 -17.51 17.24
C LEU A 396 15.82 -16.10 17.53
N LEU A 397 16.07 -15.75 18.81
CA LEU A 397 16.48 -14.40 19.20
C LEU A 397 17.87 -14.06 18.66
N ALA A 398 17.97 -12.94 17.92
CA ALA A 398 19.21 -12.46 17.33
C ALA A 398 20.14 -11.87 18.41
N LYS A 399 21.25 -12.54 18.71
CA LYS A 399 22.20 -12.14 19.77
C LYS A 399 22.78 -10.74 19.53
N SER A 400 23.06 -10.38 18.28
CA SER A 400 23.57 -9.05 17.90
C SER A 400 22.59 -7.95 18.28
N PHE A 401 21.30 -8.14 18.00
CA PHE A 401 20.26 -7.20 18.39
C PHE A 401 20.14 -7.06 19.91
N LEU A 402 20.08 -8.18 20.61
CA LEU A 402 19.94 -8.19 22.08
C LEU A 402 21.12 -7.51 22.77
N SER A 403 22.35 -7.71 22.26
CA SER A 403 23.55 -7.05 22.76
C SER A 403 23.49 -5.54 22.54
N SER A 404 23.12 -5.11 21.33
CA SER A 404 23.04 -3.67 21.00
C SER A 404 21.87 -2.97 21.73
N ALA A 405 20.80 -3.68 22.03
CA ALA A 405 19.64 -3.18 22.79
C ALA A 405 19.87 -3.12 24.31
N ASN A 406 21.07 -3.42 24.80
CA ASN A 406 21.35 -3.47 26.23
C ASN A 406 20.44 -4.47 26.97
N ALA A 407 20.21 -5.65 26.40
CA ALA A 407 19.36 -6.66 27.02
C ALA A 407 19.96 -7.21 28.33
N CYS A 408 19.10 -7.61 29.26
CA CYS A 408 19.50 -8.29 30.51
C CYS A 408 19.96 -9.73 30.23
N SER A 409 20.86 -10.24 31.10
CA SER A 409 21.16 -11.69 31.13
C SER A 409 19.87 -12.51 31.29
N PRO A 410 19.72 -13.68 30.65
CA PRO A 410 20.75 -14.42 29.89
C PRO A 410 20.88 -14.01 28.41
N TYR A 411 20.05 -13.13 27.92
CA TYR A 411 20.01 -12.78 26.48
C TYR A 411 20.98 -11.68 26.08
N GLY A 412 21.40 -10.84 27.02
CA GLY A 412 22.35 -9.76 26.82
C GLY A 412 23.48 -9.76 27.84
N PRO A 413 24.46 -8.85 27.70
CA PRO A 413 25.63 -8.82 28.56
C PRO A 413 25.37 -8.28 29.97
N ASN A 414 24.24 -7.62 30.20
CA ASN A 414 23.95 -6.91 31.45
C ASN A 414 23.00 -7.71 32.34
N THR A 415 23.12 -7.53 33.65
CA THR A 415 22.20 -8.06 34.64
C THR A 415 21.31 -6.92 35.18
N ALA A 416 20.21 -7.26 35.83
CA ALA A 416 19.34 -6.27 36.46
C ALA A 416 20.05 -5.39 37.48
N SER A 417 21.17 -5.86 38.06
CA SER A 417 22.01 -5.13 38.99
C SER A 417 23.18 -4.38 38.33
N SER A 418 23.34 -4.49 37.00
CA SER A 418 24.39 -3.75 36.27
C SER A 418 24.12 -2.25 36.32
N PRO A 419 25.18 -1.41 36.26
CA PRO A 419 25.00 0.02 36.13
C PRO A 419 24.14 0.38 34.94
N ALA A 420 23.29 1.39 35.08
CA ALA A 420 22.44 1.85 33.99
C ALA A 420 23.30 2.42 32.83
N VAL A 421 22.97 2.05 31.59
CA VAL A 421 23.59 2.59 30.39
C VAL A 421 22.73 3.74 29.88
N ASN A 422 23.33 4.89 29.58
CA ASN A 422 22.61 6.12 29.19
C ASN A 422 21.46 6.50 30.15
N GLY A 423 21.52 6.07 31.40
CA GLY A 423 20.48 6.32 32.39
C GLY A 423 19.30 5.35 32.36
N ALA A 424 19.38 4.28 31.58
CA ALA A 424 18.40 3.22 31.55
C ALA A 424 18.95 1.90 32.11
N PRO A 425 18.16 1.12 32.86
CA PRO A 425 18.53 -0.24 33.21
C PRO A 425 18.57 -1.14 31.97
N CYS A 426 19.08 -2.36 32.14
CA CYS A 426 19.01 -3.31 31.05
C CYS A 426 17.56 -3.64 30.68
N MET A 427 17.31 -3.89 29.42
CA MET A 427 16.01 -4.27 28.90
C MET A 427 15.72 -5.73 29.21
N GLN A 428 14.58 -6.01 29.80
CA GLN A 428 14.12 -7.38 29.97
C GLN A 428 13.62 -7.94 28.63
N VAL A 429 13.87 -9.22 28.42
CA VAL A 429 13.39 -10.00 27.27
C VAL A 429 12.64 -11.20 27.81
N LEU A 430 11.33 -11.23 27.62
CA LEU A 430 10.48 -12.24 28.22
C LEU A 430 9.65 -12.95 27.16
N SER A 431 9.35 -14.23 27.42
CA SER A 431 8.35 -14.90 26.60
C SER A 431 6.96 -14.31 26.85
N ASN A 432 6.04 -14.50 25.93
CA ASN A 432 4.71 -13.89 26.04
C ASN A 432 3.96 -14.31 27.31
N SER A 433 4.04 -15.58 27.71
CA SER A 433 3.40 -16.04 28.95
C SER A 433 4.05 -15.43 30.20
N ALA A 434 5.38 -15.36 30.25
CA ALA A 434 6.11 -14.72 31.34
C ALA A 434 5.82 -13.22 31.46
N ALA A 435 5.58 -12.55 30.35
CA ALA A 435 5.21 -11.15 30.29
C ALA A 435 3.69 -10.91 30.50
N GLY A 436 2.86 -11.95 30.60
CA GLY A 436 1.41 -11.86 30.79
C GLY A 436 0.64 -11.44 29.53
N TYR A 437 1.16 -11.83 28.36
CA TYR A 437 0.55 -11.56 27.05
C TYR A 437 0.11 -12.86 26.37
N PRO A 438 -0.94 -12.80 25.49
CA PRO A 438 -1.29 -13.92 24.64
C PRO A 438 -0.22 -14.12 23.54
N SER A 439 -0.33 -15.24 22.80
CA SER A 439 0.59 -15.58 21.71
C SER A 439 0.64 -14.53 20.56
N SER A 440 -0.33 -13.64 20.51
CA SER A 440 -0.35 -12.50 19.59
C SER A 440 0.49 -11.29 20.06
N LEU A 441 1.17 -11.42 21.21
CA LEU A 441 2.03 -10.42 21.85
C LEU A 441 1.33 -9.08 22.16
N LYS A 442 0.01 -9.06 22.19
CA LYS A 442 -0.81 -7.89 22.54
C LYS A 442 -2.17 -8.29 23.08
N LYS A 443 -2.70 -7.50 24.01
CA LYS A 443 -4.05 -7.66 24.55
C LYS A 443 -5.05 -6.94 23.66
N VAL A 444 -6.21 -7.54 23.45
CA VAL A 444 -7.32 -6.97 22.71
C VAL A 444 -8.60 -7.00 23.55
N PRO A 445 -9.53 -6.05 23.42
CA PRO A 445 -10.76 -6.05 24.19
C PRO A 445 -11.66 -7.23 23.80
N HIS A 446 -12.19 -7.94 24.80
CA HIS A 446 -13.10 -9.08 24.59
C HIS A 446 -14.56 -8.65 24.40
N LEU A 447 -14.95 -7.49 24.93
CA LEU A 447 -16.33 -7.04 24.92
C LEU A 447 -16.47 -5.83 23.98
N ARG A 448 -16.96 -6.08 22.77
CA ARG A 448 -17.24 -5.05 21.78
C ARG A 448 -18.64 -5.23 21.22
N PHE A 449 -19.52 -4.32 21.58
CA PHE A 449 -20.89 -4.26 21.12
C PHE A 449 -21.09 -3.09 20.17
N MET A 450 -21.67 -3.36 19.00
CA MET A 450 -21.90 -2.43 17.93
C MET A 450 -23.41 -2.22 17.77
N PRO A 451 -24.01 -1.27 18.49
CA PRO A 451 -25.44 -0.97 18.39
C PRO A 451 -25.78 -0.34 17.04
N ARG A 452 -26.99 -0.60 16.58
CA ARG A 452 -27.56 -0.02 15.37
C ARG A 452 -29.01 0.37 15.63
N PHE A 453 -29.40 1.52 15.11
CA PHE A 453 -30.75 2.03 15.20
C PHE A 453 -31.12 2.72 13.89
N GLY A 454 -32.35 2.56 13.44
CA GLY A 454 -32.87 3.25 12.26
C GLY A 454 -34.37 3.39 12.31
N PHE A 455 -34.86 4.37 11.59
CA PHE A 455 -36.31 4.54 11.41
C PHE A 455 -36.65 5.00 10.00
N ALA A 456 -37.85 4.69 9.57
CA ALA A 456 -38.46 5.21 8.37
C ALA A 456 -39.90 5.67 8.71
N TYR A 457 -40.20 6.92 8.47
CA TYR A 457 -41.47 7.57 8.84
C TYR A 457 -42.11 8.28 7.64
N ARG A 458 -43.38 8.02 7.39
CA ARG A 458 -44.23 8.70 6.38
C ARG A 458 -45.11 9.73 7.09
N PRO A 459 -44.68 11.03 7.12
CA PRO A 459 -45.39 12.03 7.92
C PRO A 459 -46.79 12.40 7.41
N PHE A 460 -47.02 12.31 6.10
CA PHE A 460 -48.22 12.83 5.48
C PHE A 460 -49.26 11.76 5.08
N HIS A 461 -49.09 10.53 5.49
CA HIS A 461 -49.92 9.39 5.15
C HIS A 461 -50.06 9.13 3.63
N ASP A 462 -49.26 9.85 2.83
CA ASP A 462 -49.03 9.55 1.43
C ASP A 462 -47.76 8.71 1.25
N ASP A 463 -47.61 8.08 0.11
CA ASP A 463 -46.41 7.28 -0.19
C ASP A 463 -45.31 8.11 -0.83
N LYS A 464 -45.47 9.46 -0.91
CA LYS A 464 -44.58 10.36 -1.62
C LYS A 464 -43.42 10.86 -0.75
N THR A 465 -43.68 11.07 0.55
CA THR A 465 -42.64 11.63 1.44
C THR A 465 -42.25 10.63 2.49
N VAL A 466 -40.89 10.37 2.61
CA VAL A 466 -40.37 9.50 3.65
C VAL A 466 -39.22 10.21 4.35
N LEU A 467 -39.28 10.33 5.67
CA LEU A 467 -38.19 10.73 6.54
C LEU A 467 -37.47 9.48 7.03
N ARG A 468 -36.14 9.40 6.84
CA ARG A 468 -35.31 8.28 7.31
C ARG A 468 -34.19 8.80 8.18
N GLY A 469 -33.92 8.09 9.26
CA GLY A 469 -32.74 8.33 10.09
C GLY A 469 -32.10 7.05 10.51
N GLY A 470 -30.82 7.10 10.74
CA GLY A 470 -30.06 5.94 11.21
C GLY A 470 -28.84 6.33 11.98
N PHE A 471 -28.47 5.48 12.92
CA PHE A 471 -27.22 5.46 13.64
C PHE A 471 -26.70 4.03 13.71
N GLY A 472 -25.38 3.87 13.59
CA GLY A 472 -24.76 2.56 13.76
C GLY A 472 -23.30 2.68 14.09
N MET A 473 -22.84 1.80 14.97
CA MET A 473 -21.42 1.57 15.23
C MET A 473 -20.93 0.40 14.40
N TYR A 474 -19.75 0.53 13.83
CA TYR A 474 -19.11 -0.48 12.98
C TYR A 474 -17.66 -0.61 13.38
N ASN A 475 -17.23 -1.83 13.63
CA ASN A 475 -15.83 -2.13 13.86
C ASN A 475 -15.07 -2.14 12.53
N ILE A 476 -13.85 -1.67 12.54
CA ILE A 476 -12.94 -1.77 11.39
C ILE A 476 -12.00 -2.93 11.70
N THR A 477 -12.20 -4.04 11.00
CA THR A 477 -11.31 -5.19 11.13
C THR A 477 -9.97 -4.85 10.49
N LEU A 478 -8.91 -4.94 11.26
CA LEU A 478 -7.57 -4.73 10.74
C LEU A 478 -7.08 -5.97 10.02
N LEU A 479 -6.48 -5.75 8.86
CA LEU A 479 -5.89 -6.79 8.05
C LEU A 479 -4.58 -7.33 8.65
N GLY A 480 -4.09 -8.44 8.12
CA GLY A 480 -2.86 -9.08 8.54
C GLY A 480 -1.60 -8.21 8.49
N SER A 481 -1.65 -7.08 7.81
CA SER A 481 -0.55 -6.11 7.72
C SER A 481 -0.06 -5.58 9.08
N ASN A 482 -0.93 -5.52 10.10
CA ASN A 482 -0.50 -5.19 11.46
C ASN A 482 0.24 -6.35 12.14
N PHE A 483 -0.01 -7.57 11.71
CA PHE A 483 0.78 -8.71 12.10
C PHE A 483 2.18 -8.64 11.49
N TYR A 484 2.31 -8.35 10.19
CA TYR A 484 3.61 -8.22 9.52
C TYR A 484 4.51 -7.17 10.15
N SER A 485 3.94 -6.18 10.82
CA SER A 485 4.73 -5.19 11.54
C SER A 485 5.50 -5.75 12.74
N LEU A 486 5.17 -6.94 13.19
CA LEU A 486 5.86 -7.63 14.31
C LEU A 486 6.91 -8.62 13.82
N THR A 487 6.95 -8.91 12.52
CA THR A 487 7.81 -9.95 11.96
C THR A 487 9.28 -9.54 11.94
N GLY A 488 10.16 -10.48 12.22
CA GLY A 488 11.60 -10.31 12.11
C GLY A 488 12.24 -9.33 13.11
N THR A 489 11.48 -8.72 14.01
CA THR A 489 12.00 -7.63 14.84
C THR A 489 13.04 -8.07 15.86
N LEU A 490 12.86 -9.25 16.46
CA LEU A 490 13.81 -9.82 17.42
C LEU A 490 14.63 -10.95 16.83
N GLN A 491 14.12 -11.59 15.79
CA GLN A 491 14.64 -12.85 15.28
C GLN A 491 15.51 -12.68 14.04
N ALA A 492 15.14 -11.75 13.15
CA ALA A 492 15.85 -11.54 11.89
C ALA A 492 15.95 -10.04 11.61
N GLN A 493 17.01 -9.44 12.12
CA GLN A 493 17.31 -8.05 11.78
C GLN A 493 18.45 -7.98 10.79
N THR A 494 18.26 -7.16 9.76
CA THR A 494 19.34 -6.81 8.84
C THR A 494 20.49 -6.19 9.62
N SER A 495 21.64 -6.84 9.55
CA SER A 495 22.86 -6.35 10.15
C SER A 495 23.61 -5.50 9.14
N GLN A 496 24.03 -4.32 9.57
CA GLN A 496 24.88 -3.42 8.78
C GLN A 496 26.33 -3.55 9.20
N TYR A 497 27.21 -3.88 8.28
CA TYR A 497 28.64 -4.02 8.49
C TYR A 497 29.38 -2.96 7.69
N THR A 498 29.96 -1.99 8.38
CA THR A 498 30.77 -0.96 7.73
C THR A 498 32.21 -1.44 7.62
N ASN A 499 32.74 -1.45 6.41
CA ASN A 499 34.13 -1.81 6.15
C ASN A 499 35.06 -0.64 6.45
N THR A 500 36.31 -0.93 6.78
CA THR A 500 37.28 0.06 7.16
C THR A 500 38.57 -0.13 6.39
N LEU A 501 39.27 0.97 6.14
CA LEU A 501 40.63 0.99 5.68
C LEU A 501 41.50 1.70 6.74
N ASN A 502 42.42 1.00 7.36
CA ASN A 502 43.35 1.61 8.33
C ASN A 502 44.40 2.45 7.58
N PRO A 503 44.46 3.77 7.77
CA PRO A 503 45.33 4.63 6.99
C PRO A 503 46.82 4.43 7.32
N ALA A 504 47.16 3.88 8.48
CA ALA A 504 48.56 3.64 8.89
C ALA A 504 49.08 2.24 8.50
N THR A 505 48.22 1.23 8.57
CA THR A 505 48.59 -0.17 8.30
C THR A 505 48.12 -0.68 6.96
N HIS A 506 47.27 0.09 6.28
CA HIS A 506 46.56 -0.32 5.06
C HIS A 506 45.71 -1.62 5.20
N ALA A 507 45.41 -2.00 6.43
CA ALA A 507 44.56 -3.15 6.69
C ALA A 507 43.10 -2.84 6.29
N ILE A 508 42.55 -3.73 5.46
CA ILE A 508 41.15 -3.72 5.06
C ILE A 508 40.35 -4.55 6.06
N GLY A 509 39.23 -4.06 6.55
CA GLY A 509 38.41 -4.74 7.55
C GLY A 509 37.87 -6.09 7.07
N TYR A 510 37.36 -6.15 5.84
CA TYR A 510 36.98 -7.38 5.15
C TYR A 510 36.98 -7.21 3.63
N GLN A 511 37.10 -8.30 2.92
CA GLN A 511 37.18 -8.37 1.46
C GLN A 511 36.59 -9.71 0.99
N TRP A 512 35.92 -9.71 -0.14
CA TRP A 512 35.42 -10.95 -0.70
C TRP A 512 36.50 -12.01 -0.92
N PRO A 513 36.23 -13.28 -0.57
CA PRO A 513 34.92 -13.88 -0.35
C PRO A 513 34.24 -13.59 1.00
N ILE A 514 34.89 -13.00 1.96
CA ILE A 514 34.32 -12.68 3.28
C ILE A 514 33.41 -11.47 3.14
N ILE A 515 32.08 -11.63 3.45
CA ILE A 515 31.10 -10.59 3.21
C ILE A 515 30.94 -9.57 4.34
N TYR A 516 31.46 -9.88 5.53
CA TYR A 516 31.51 -8.97 6.69
C TYR A 516 32.59 -9.43 7.69
N SER A 517 33.04 -8.53 8.53
CA SER A 517 34.02 -8.86 9.57
C SER A 517 33.47 -9.91 10.54
N GLY A 518 34.14 -11.05 10.66
CA GLY A 518 33.67 -12.18 11.48
C GLY A 518 32.70 -13.12 10.78
N ALA A 519 32.50 -12.99 9.47
CA ALA A 519 31.71 -13.96 8.69
C ALA A 519 32.24 -15.39 8.91
N GLY A 520 31.34 -16.29 9.31
CA GLY A 520 31.69 -17.66 9.70
C GLY A 520 31.95 -17.88 11.18
N ASN A 521 32.13 -16.84 11.99
CA ASN A 521 32.41 -16.92 13.44
C ASN A 521 31.30 -16.45 14.36
N GLY A 522 30.06 -16.47 13.88
CA GLY A 522 28.89 -16.12 14.72
C GLY A 522 28.46 -14.65 14.71
N GLY A 523 28.99 -13.86 13.78
CA GLY A 523 28.54 -12.49 13.54
C GLY A 523 29.31 -11.41 14.32
N CYS A 524 29.06 -10.19 13.97
CA CYS A 524 29.69 -9.01 14.59
C CYS A 524 28.96 -8.64 15.89
N SER A 525 29.71 -8.46 16.96
CA SER A 525 29.15 -8.04 18.26
C SER A 525 28.76 -6.57 18.33
N ASN A 526 29.14 -5.73 17.36
CA ASN A 526 28.97 -4.27 17.38
C ASN A 526 28.54 -3.70 16.03
N CYS A 527 27.75 -4.43 15.25
CA CYS A 527 27.37 -3.99 13.90
C CYS A 527 26.27 -2.96 13.86
N TYR A 528 25.54 -2.77 14.91
CA TYR A 528 24.55 -1.71 15.04
C TYR A 528 25.11 -0.52 15.81
N GLY A 529 24.78 0.66 15.31
CA GLY A 529 24.78 1.85 16.13
C GLY A 529 23.72 1.74 17.24
N THR A 530 23.05 2.83 17.55
CA THR A 530 21.91 2.81 18.50
C THR A 530 20.84 1.86 17.98
N SER A 531 20.45 0.87 18.78
CA SER A 531 19.40 -0.10 18.43
C SER A 531 18.11 0.62 18.07
N TYR A 532 17.41 0.16 17.05
CA TYR A 532 16.08 0.62 16.75
C TYR A 532 15.09 -0.56 16.76
N PHE A 533 13.87 -0.31 17.16
CA PHE A 533 12.81 -1.28 17.03
C PHE A 533 12.05 -0.98 15.75
N GLY A 534 12.17 -1.84 14.77
CA GLY A 534 11.68 -1.60 13.42
C GLY A 534 10.19 -1.35 13.40
N THR A 535 9.41 -2.19 14.10
CA THR A 535 7.97 -1.98 14.25
C THR A 535 7.46 -2.70 15.49
N ALA A 536 6.81 -1.96 16.38
CA ALA A 536 6.09 -2.48 17.54
C ALA A 536 4.59 -2.28 17.33
N ASN A 537 3.78 -3.04 18.01
CA ASN A 537 2.34 -2.77 18.14
C ASN A 537 2.03 -2.38 19.57
N SER A 538 1.09 -1.47 19.76
CA SER A 538 0.55 -1.19 21.09
C SER A 538 0.16 -2.51 21.77
N THR A 539 0.73 -2.76 22.94
CA THR A 539 0.46 -3.98 23.72
C THR A 539 -0.95 -4.01 24.29
N ASN A 540 -1.63 -2.87 24.33
CA ASN A 540 -3.04 -2.73 24.71
C ASN A 540 -3.87 -2.25 23.51
N TRP A 541 -4.03 -3.13 22.54
CA TRP A 541 -4.65 -2.85 21.25
C TRP A 541 -6.15 -2.64 21.36
N LYS A 542 -6.66 -1.63 20.67
CA LYS A 542 -8.09 -1.35 20.55
C LYS A 542 -8.45 -1.25 19.08
N ASP A 543 -9.33 -2.12 18.58
CA ASP A 543 -9.73 -2.03 17.18
C ASP A 543 -10.37 -0.68 16.85
N PRO A 544 -10.08 -0.11 15.67
CA PRO A 544 -10.79 1.05 15.19
C PRO A 544 -12.28 0.80 15.04
N TYR A 545 -13.08 1.82 15.26
CA TYR A 545 -14.51 1.77 14.98
C TYR A 545 -15.00 3.09 14.41
N THR A 546 -16.13 3.03 13.72
CA THR A 546 -16.80 4.20 13.19
C THR A 546 -18.25 4.26 13.65
N GLU A 547 -18.66 5.44 14.09
CA GLU A 547 -20.05 5.80 14.37
C GLU A 547 -20.59 6.50 13.12
N GLN A 548 -21.58 5.92 12.47
CA GLN A 548 -22.22 6.51 11.30
C GLN A 548 -23.62 6.92 11.64
N PHE A 549 -24.02 8.10 11.19
CA PHE A 549 -25.37 8.61 11.38
C PHE A 549 -25.85 9.36 10.14
N SER A 550 -27.13 9.27 9.88
CA SER A 550 -27.74 9.92 8.73
C SER A 550 -29.15 10.34 9.02
N LEU A 551 -29.59 11.42 8.35
CA LEU A 551 -30.96 11.85 8.27
C LEU A 551 -31.26 12.24 6.83
N SER A 552 -32.34 11.71 6.27
CA SER A 552 -32.73 12.01 4.90
C SER A 552 -34.22 12.24 4.77
N VAL A 553 -34.56 13.09 3.82
CA VAL A 553 -35.95 13.29 3.33
C VAL A 553 -35.98 12.85 1.87
N ASP A 554 -36.80 11.88 1.59
CA ASP A 554 -37.12 11.41 0.23
C ASP A 554 -38.47 11.94 -0.16
N HIS A 555 -38.62 12.50 -1.36
CA HIS A 555 -39.90 12.96 -1.89
C HIS A 555 -40.08 12.60 -3.36
N GLU A 556 -41.23 12.01 -3.67
CA GLU A 556 -41.63 11.77 -5.07
C GLU A 556 -42.49 12.93 -5.55
N PHE A 557 -41.98 13.74 -6.48
CA PHE A 557 -42.64 14.97 -6.95
C PHE A 557 -43.78 14.69 -7.92
N ALA A 558 -43.54 13.97 -8.98
CA ALA A 558 -44.49 13.54 -9.98
C ALA A 558 -43.90 12.54 -10.95
N ASN A 559 -44.70 11.64 -11.50
CA ASN A 559 -44.42 10.85 -12.72
C ASN A 559 -42.95 10.34 -12.83
N SER A 560 -42.51 9.56 -11.86
CA SER A 560 -41.15 8.94 -11.85
C SER A 560 -40.00 9.83 -11.41
N PHE A 561 -40.21 11.09 -11.02
CA PHE A 561 -39.20 11.94 -10.41
C PHE A 561 -39.20 11.81 -8.90
N ALA A 562 -38.08 11.53 -8.33
CA ALA A 562 -37.84 11.53 -6.90
C ALA A 562 -36.60 12.35 -6.54
N GLY A 563 -36.64 13.04 -5.43
CA GLY A 563 -35.55 13.77 -4.85
C GLY A 563 -35.23 13.28 -3.45
N ARG A 564 -33.95 13.37 -3.06
CA ARG A 564 -33.46 13.10 -1.72
C ARG A 564 -32.56 14.20 -1.27
N ILE A 565 -32.73 14.64 -0.04
CA ILE A 565 -31.76 15.48 0.67
C ILE A 565 -31.32 14.69 1.88
N SER A 566 -30.01 14.53 2.04
CA SER A 566 -29.43 13.73 3.13
C SER A 566 -28.32 14.48 3.83
N TYR A 567 -28.29 14.42 5.14
CA TYR A 567 -27.11 14.69 5.95
C TYR A 567 -26.51 13.35 6.37
N ILE A 568 -25.20 13.17 6.12
CA ILE A 568 -24.45 11.96 6.51
C ILE A 568 -23.25 12.39 7.31
N GLY A 569 -23.09 11.80 8.49
CA GLY A 569 -21.93 11.98 9.35
C GLY A 569 -21.26 10.66 9.70
N SER A 570 -19.94 10.72 9.90
CA SER A 570 -19.15 9.60 10.38
C SER A 570 -18.08 10.10 11.33
N LEU A 571 -17.99 9.46 12.51
CA LEU A 571 -16.96 9.69 13.50
C LEU A 571 -16.17 8.40 13.67
N THR A 572 -14.95 8.40 13.16
CA THR A 572 -14.05 7.24 13.30
C THR A 572 -13.08 7.48 14.44
N ARG A 573 -12.90 6.47 15.29
CA ARG A 573 -12.09 6.52 16.49
C ARG A 573 -11.12 5.37 16.51
N GLN A 574 -10.02 5.54 17.24
CA GLN A 574 -9.01 4.51 17.44
C GLN A 574 -8.41 4.04 16.12
N LEU A 575 -8.33 4.90 15.10
CA LEU A 575 -7.62 4.57 13.87
C LEU A 575 -6.17 4.23 14.16
N VAL A 576 -5.64 3.28 13.39
CA VAL A 576 -4.22 2.95 13.47
C VAL A 576 -3.41 4.13 12.97
N TRP A 577 -2.41 4.50 13.73
CA TRP A 577 -1.40 5.48 13.39
C TRP A 577 -0.02 4.92 13.74
N ALA A 578 1.05 5.53 13.24
CA ALA A 578 2.39 5.01 13.38
C ALA A 578 3.33 6.03 14.05
N PRO A 579 3.23 6.23 15.36
CA PRO A 579 4.14 7.12 16.07
C PRO A 579 5.53 6.52 16.20
N ASP A 580 6.53 7.39 16.34
CA ASP A 580 7.81 7.05 16.92
C ASP A 580 7.73 7.25 18.43
N GLU A 581 7.77 6.18 19.20
CA GLU A 581 7.64 6.20 20.66
C GLU A 581 8.84 6.85 21.36
N ASN A 582 9.93 7.03 20.65
CA ASN A 582 11.18 7.55 21.19
C ASN A 582 11.54 8.96 20.70
N THR A 583 10.54 9.70 20.23
CA THR A 583 10.67 11.10 19.81
C THR A 583 11.31 11.95 20.94
N LEU A 584 12.34 12.70 20.59
CA LEU A 584 12.96 13.65 21.52
C LEU A 584 12.00 14.80 21.86
N PRO A 585 12.03 15.30 23.11
CA PRO A 585 11.25 16.48 23.47
C PRO A 585 11.76 17.72 22.72
N PHE A 586 10.87 18.66 22.50
CA PHE A 586 11.21 19.95 21.89
C PHE A 586 12.33 20.66 22.65
N SER A 587 13.32 21.17 21.92
CA SER A 587 14.33 22.08 22.46
C SER A 587 14.54 23.26 21.50
N SER A 588 14.47 24.46 22.04
CA SER A 588 14.75 25.70 21.30
C SER A 588 16.24 26.04 21.20
N THR A 589 17.10 25.35 21.96
CA THR A 589 18.51 25.68 22.09
C THR A 589 19.47 24.57 21.65
N VAL A 590 19.02 23.34 21.64
CA VAL A 590 19.85 22.16 21.30
C VAL A 590 19.21 21.46 20.11
N SER A 591 20.01 21.18 19.09
CA SER A 591 19.56 20.38 17.95
C SER A 591 19.29 18.94 18.40
N ALA A 592 18.37 18.26 17.72
CA ALA A 592 18.04 16.89 18.02
C ALA A 592 19.25 15.96 18.04
N ASN A 593 20.24 16.20 17.17
CA ASN A 593 21.47 15.43 17.09
C ASN A 593 22.42 15.65 18.29
N ASN A 594 22.31 16.78 18.96
CA ASN A 594 23.13 17.13 20.12
C ASN A 594 22.46 16.83 21.46
N GLN A 595 21.23 16.32 21.44
CA GLN A 595 20.58 15.90 22.68
C GLN A 595 21.19 14.58 23.17
N PRO A 596 21.50 14.45 24.46
CA PRO A 596 22.02 13.21 25.00
C PRO A 596 20.97 12.08 24.88
N LEU A 597 21.43 10.86 24.68
CA LEU A 597 20.55 9.68 24.61
C LEU A 597 19.66 9.57 25.87
N SER A 598 20.17 9.99 27.02
CA SER A 598 19.42 10.05 28.27
C SER A 598 18.17 10.95 28.24
N ALA A 599 18.07 11.87 27.29
CA ALA A 599 16.90 12.71 27.09
C ALA A 599 15.74 11.98 26.39
N ARG A 600 15.98 10.85 25.81
CA ARG A 600 14.97 10.02 25.17
C ARG A 600 14.12 9.28 26.21
N ARG A 601 12.88 8.96 25.86
CA ARG A 601 12.01 8.11 26.67
C ARG A 601 12.66 6.74 26.93
N PHE A 602 13.32 6.18 25.92
CA PHE A 602 14.06 4.93 25.97
C PHE A 602 15.51 5.20 25.56
N PRO A 603 16.43 5.52 26.49
CA PRO A 603 17.76 6.01 26.18
C PRO A 603 18.67 5.03 25.40
N ASN A 604 18.45 3.74 25.52
CA ASN A 604 19.21 2.71 24.80
C ASN A 604 18.75 2.50 23.35
N TRP A 605 17.70 3.21 22.97
CA TRP A 605 17.08 3.03 21.68
C TRP A 605 17.21 4.27 20.81
N GLY A 606 17.36 4.03 19.52
CA GLY A 606 17.10 5.06 18.53
C GLY A 606 15.59 5.20 18.32
N ARG A 607 15.13 4.98 17.11
CA ARG A 607 13.73 5.02 16.77
C ARG A 607 13.00 3.77 17.26
N ILE A 608 11.79 3.94 17.75
CA ILE A 608 10.84 2.86 18.04
C ILE A 608 9.57 3.14 17.26
N ASN A 609 9.49 2.58 16.06
CA ASN A 609 8.26 2.68 15.26
C ASN A 609 7.16 1.88 15.92
N SER A 610 6.05 2.52 16.19
CA SER A 610 4.88 1.84 16.75
C SER A 610 3.72 1.81 15.75
N ARG A 611 2.84 0.85 15.96
CA ARG A 611 1.46 0.87 15.46
C ARG A 611 0.57 0.97 16.68
N ASP A 612 -0.08 2.08 16.83
CA ASP A 612 -1.00 2.35 17.94
C ASP A 612 -2.40 2.66 17.41
N THR A 613 -3.38 2.58 18.27
CA THR A 613 -4.80 2.78 17.94
C THR A 613 -5.32 4.04 18.65
N GLY A 614 -4.92 5.19 18.15
CA GLY A 614 -5.23 6.46 18.81
C GLY A 614 -5.70 7.58 17.89
N ALA A 615 -5.63 7.40 16.57
CA ALA A 615 -6.01 8.45 15.63
C ALA A 615 -7.53 8.53 15.42
N ASN A 616 -7.98 9.67 14.92
CA ASN A 616 -9.39 9.97 14.71
C ASN A 616 -9.64 10.55 13.32
N ALA A 617 -10.85 10.31 12.80
CA ALA A 617 -11.33 10.98 11.62
C ALA A 617 -12.80 11.41 11.80
N THR A 618 -13.18 12.45 11.10
CA THR A 618 -14.54 12.94 11.05
C THR A 618 -14.94 13.23 9.60
N TYR A 619 -16.14 12.86 9.25
CA TYR A 619 -16.72 13.15 7.95
C TYR A 619 -18.14 13.69 8.13
N HIS A 620 -18.45 14.77 7.43
CA HIS A 620 -19.79 15.33 7.38
C HIS A 620 -20.11 15.74 5.95
N SER A 621 -21.31 15.43 5.47
CA SER A 621 -21.76 15.79 4.14
C SER A 621 -23.23 16.14 4.08
N LEU A 622 -23.55 17.10 3.22
CA LEU A 622 -24.86 17.31 2.66
C LEU A 622 -24.89 16.70 1.25
N GLN A 623 -25.89 15.87 0.99
CA GLN A 623 -26.08 15.25 -0.31
C GLN A 623 -27.47 15.58 -0.84
N VAL A 624 -27.53 16.00 -2.10
CA VAL A 624 -28.78 16.25 -2.82
C VAL A 624 -28.79 15.36 -4.04
N GLU A 625 -29.83 14.55 -4.15
CA GLU A 625 -30.01 13.60 -5.25
C GLU A 625 -31.38 13.83 -5.92
N VAL A 626 -31.37 13.79 -7.25
CA VAL A 626 -32.58 13.79 -8.06
C VAL A 626 -32.49 12.64 -9.05
N ASN A 627 -33.52 11.81 -9.09
CA ASN A 627 -33.53 10.68 -10.01
C ASN A 627 -34.87 10.65 -10.79
N HIS A 628 -34.80 10.17 -12.00
CA HIS A 628 -35.92 9.84 -12.85
C HIS A 628 -35.81 8.36 -13.21
N ARG A 629 -36.83 7.58 -12.83
CA ARG A 629 -36.90 6.15 -13.20
C ARG A 629 -37.11 6.00 -14.70
N PHE A 630 -36.62 4.89 -15.25
CA PHE A 630 -36.74 4.63 -16.68
C PHE A 630 -38.23 4.66 -17.12
N GLN A 631 -38.63 5.74 -17.79
CA GLN A 631 -39.95 5.94 -18.33
C GLN A 631 -39.85 6.73 -19.65
N GLY A 632 -40.61 6.32 -20.65
CA GLY A 632 -40.58 6.97 -21.96
C GLY A 632 -39.20 6.87 -22.68
N GLY A 633 -38.39 5.90 -22.31
CA GLY A 633 -37.02 5.73 -22.85
C GLY A 633 -35.95 6.58 -22.18
N PHE A 634 -36.28 7.30 -21.12
CA PHE A 634 -35.35 8.19 -20.44
C PHE A 634 -35.19 7.83 -18.96
N GLN A 635 -33.95 7.86 -18.49
CA GLN A 635 -33.57 7.70 -17.08
C GLN A 635 -32.40 8.62 -16.76
N PHE A 636 -32.40 9.23 -15.61
CA PHE A 636 -31.20 9.87 -15.08
C PHE A 636 -31.14 9.77 -13.55
N ASN A 637 -29.93 9.84 -13.04
CA ASN A 637 -29.64 10.06 -11.63
C ASN A 637 -28.59 11.18 -11.54
N SER A 638 -28.86 12.20 -10.75
CA SER A 638 -28.00 13.34 -10.52
C SER A 638 -27.79 13.52 -9.01
N ALA A 639 -26.55 13.49 -8.58
CA ALA A 639 -26.19 13.59 -7.16
C ALA A 639 -25.11 14.66 -6.96
N TYR A 640 -25.38 15.59 -6.05
CA TYR A 640 -24.42 16.58 -5.59
C TYR A 640 -24.07 16.32 -4.13
N THR A 641 -22.79 16.36 -3.82
CA THR A 641 -22.26 16.18 -2.46
C THR A 641 -21.39 17.37 -2.09
N PHE A 642 -21.68 17.99 -0.97
CA PHE A 642 -20.84 18.94 -0.27
C PHE A 642 -20.32 18.25 1.00
N ALA A 643 -18.98 18.06 1.13
CA ALA A 643 -18.42 17.25 2.21
C ALA A 643 -17.20 17.89 2.86
N LYS A 644 -16.96 17.52 4.13
CA LYS A 644 -15.75 17.83 4.86
C LYS A 644 -15.27 16.58 5.58
N ALA A 645 -14.03 16.19 5.29
CA ALA A 645 -13.32 15.09 5.96
C ALA A 645 -12.08 15.64 6.66
N LEU A 646 -11.95 15.40 7.96
CA LEU A 646 -10.82 15.80 8.78
C LEU A 646 -10.25 14.59 9.49
N SER A 647 -8.94 14.51 9.61
CA SER A 647 -8.26 13.43 10.34
C SER A 647 -6.89 13.87 10.85
N ASP A 648 -6.43 13.25 11.91
CA ASP A 648 -5.05 13.29 12.39
C ASP A 648 -4.28 12.01 12.01
N ASN A 649 -4.87 11.16 11.14
CA ASN A 649 -4.27 9.93 10.64
C ASN A 649 -3.75 10.06 9.20
N GLN A 650 -3.19 11.19 8.89
CA GLN A 650 -2.54 11.41 7.60
C GLN A 650 -1.25 12.19 7.85
N GLY A 651 -0.23 11.88 7.14
CA GLY A 651 0.99 12.70 7.15
C GLY A 651 0.89 13.87 6.18
N PRO A 652 1.93 14.69 6.09
CA PRO A 652 2.05 15.74 5.09
C PRO A 652 2.13 15.18 3.66
N ALA A 653 2.55 13.94 3.49
CA ALA A 653 2.53 13.23 2.23
C ALA A 653 1.67 11.98 2.33
N ASN A 654 0.94 11.69 1.26
CA ASN A 654 0.29 10.42 1.10
C ASN A 654 1.35 9.34 0.91
N THR A 655 1.69 8.65 1.95
CA THR A 655 2.46 7.42 1.83
C THR A 655 1.48 6.28 1.54
N GLY A 656 1.84 5.32 0.70
CA GLY A 656 1.01 4.14 0.40
C GLY A 656 0.60 3.31 1.62
N PHE A 657 1.01 3.70 2.82
CA PHE A 657 0.63 3.14 4.11
C PHE A 657 -0.54 3.89 4.80
N ALA A 658 -1.10 4.90 4.18
CA ALA A 658 -2.21 5.67 4.74
C ALA A 658 -3.52 4.87 4.83
N SER A 659 -3.62 3.76 4.12
CA SER A 659 -4.77 2.87 4.18
C SER A 659 -4.60 1.80 5.26
N GLU A 660 -5.30 0.79 5.22
CA GLU A 660 -5.55 -0.29 6.16
C GLU A 660 -4.33 -0.88 6.89
N SER A 661 -3.11 -0.70 6.38
CA SER A 661 -1.92 -1.39 6.87
C SER A 661 -1.18 -0.72 8.02
N GLY A 662 -1.59 0.42 8.48
CA GLY A 662 -0.92 0.99 9.63
C GLY A 662 -1.00 2.50 9.76
N GLY A 663 -1.89 3.12 9.02
CA GLY A 663 -2.10 4.56 9.07
C GLY A 663 -0.88 5.36 8.59
N SER A 664 -1.05 6.65 8.50
CA SER A 664 0.07 7.54 8.26
C SER A 664 0.94 7.62 9.51
N ARG A 665 2.21 7.84 9.32
CA ARG A 665 3.12 8.05 10.43
C ARG A 665 2.82 9.38 11.11
N ALA A 666 2.69 9.38 12.43
CA ALA A 666 2.46 10.58 13.21
C ALA A 666 3.68 11.51 13.19
N SER A 667 3.54 12.81 12.98
CA SER A 667 4.66 13.75 13.02
C SER A 667 5.21 13.86 14.43
N SER A 668 4.37 13.84 15.44
CA SER A 668 4.78 13.87 16.82
C SER A 668 3.84 13.06 17.71
N ILE A 669 4.40 12.21 18.56
CA ILE A 669 3.63 11.61 19.65
C ILE A 669 3.26 12.63 20.71
N LEU A 670 4.02 13.73 20.80
CA LEU A 670 3.85 14.78 21.81
C LEU A 670 2.81 15.83 21.39
N ASP A 671 2.62 16.05 20.10
CA ASP A 671 1.63 16.98 19.56
C ASP A 671 0.97 16.43 18.30
N ARG A 672 -0.24 15.94 18.43
CA ARG A 672 -1.01 15.35 17.34
C ARG A 672 -1.69 16.37 16.43
N HIS A 673 -1.80 17.62 16.86
CA HIS A 673 -2.42 18.68 16.05
C HIS A 673 -1.63 18.97 14.78
N VAL A 674 -0.34 18.66 14.76
CA VAL A 674 0.51 18.81 13.59
C VAL A 674 -0.02 18.04 12.37
N ASP A 675 -0.63 16.88 12.60
CA ASP A 675 -1.17 16.02 11.55
C ASP A 675 -2.66 16.23 11.29
N PHE A 676 -3.33 17.10 12.06
CA PHE A 676 -4.77 17.30 11.95
C PHE A 676 -5.12 18.27 10.81
N GLY A 677 -5.93 17.83 9.86
CA GLY A 677 -6.36 18.67 8.74
C GLY A 677 -7.33 17.97 7.81
N ASN A 678 -7.59 18.59 6.64
CA ASN A 678 -8.39 17.94 5.62
C ASN A 678 -7.67 16.69 5.10
N VAL A 679 -8.43 15.61 4.93
CA VAL A 679 -7.89 14.34 4.46
C VAL A 679 -7.40 14.51 3.02
N PHE A 680 -6.15 14.11 2.79
CA PHE A 680 -5.49 14.16 1.49
C PHE A 680 -6.35 13.52 0.39
N GLY A 681 -6.40 14.15 -0.78
CA GLY A 681 -7.14 13.66 -1.94
C GLY A 681 -8.66 13.81 -1.84
N THR A 682 -9.22 14.12 -0.66
CA THR A 682 -10.67 14.37 -0.53
C THR A 682 -11.05 15.71 -1.18
N ARG A 683 -12.31 15.83 -1.53
CA ARG A 683 -12.82 16.98 -2.28
C ARG A 683 -14.03 17.58 -1.58
N ARG A 684 -14.14 18.91 -1.64
CA ARG A 684 -15.24 19.63 -1.01
C ARG A 684 -16.57 19.44 -1.72
N ASN A 685 -16.54 19.51 -3.03
CA ASN A 685 -17.72 19.45 -3.89
C ASN A 685 -17.57 18.34 -4.91
N ARG A 686 -18.64 17.59 -5.13
CA ARG A 686 -18.72 16.59 -6.18
C ARG A 686 -20.14 16.55 -6.73
N TRP A 687 -20.25 16.63 -8.04
CA TRP A 687 -21.50 16.48 -8.77
C TRP A 687 -21.30 15.44 -9.86
N ASN A 688 -22.14 14.41 -9.83
CA ASN A 688 -22.18 13.39 -10.85
C ASN A 688 -23.60 13.19 -11.36
N THR A 689 -23.72 12.95 -12.66
CA THR A 689 -24.99 12.65 -13.31
C THR A 689 -24.80 11.49 -14.25
N THR A 690 -25.63 10.49 -14.12
CA THR A 690 -25.71 9.36 -15.06
C THR A 690 -27.01 9.46 -15.84
N THR A 691 -26.94 9.23 -17.15
CA THR A 691 -28.11 9.34 -18.04
C THR A 691 -28.14 8.16 -18.99
N VAL A 692 -29.33 7.62 -19.22
CA VAL A 692 -29.60 6.64 -20.27
C VAL A 692 -30.83 7.12 -21.05
N TYR A 693 -30.67 7.21 -22.36
CA TYR A 693 -31.72 7.65 -23.24
C TYR A 693 -31.85 6.76 -24.48
N ASP A 694 -32.97 6.05 -24.54
CA ASP A 694 -33.37 5.36 -25.76
C ASP A 694 -33.93 6.38 -26.75
N LEU A 695 -33.22 6.57 -27.84
CA LEU A 695 -33.64 7.56 -28.83
C LEU A 695 -35.05 7.22 -29.38
N PRO A 696 -35.94 8.23 -29.49
CA PRO A 696 -37.33 7.98 -29.82
C PRO A 696 -37.57 7.79 -31.31
N PHE A 697 -36.60 7.21 -32.02
CA PHE A 697 -36.66 6.91 -33.45
C PHE A 697 -36.82 5.41 -33.67
N GLY A 698 -37.61 5.01 -34.71
CA GLY A 698 -37.77 3.62 -35.10
C GLY A 698 -39.24 3.16 -35.11
N ARG A 699 -39.44 1.91 -35.52
CA ARG A 699 -40.78 1.29 -35.55
C ARG A 699 -41.36 1.23 -34.14
N GLY A 700 -42.64 1.66 -34.03
CA GLY A 700 -43.33 1.74 -32.76
C GLY A 700 -42.83 2.82 -31.80
N LYS A 701 -41.88 3.67 -32.21
CA LYS A 701 -41.36 4.83 -31.47
C LYS A 701 -42.10 6.10 -31.86
N ARG A 702 -41.88 7.20 -31.12
CA ARG A 702 -42.56 8.50 -31.35
C ARG A 702 -42.27 9.04 -32.78
N PHE A 703 -41.10 8.85 -33.29
CA PHE A 703 -40.70 9.27 -34.63
C PHE A 703 -40.37 8.06 -35.50
N GLY A 704 -41.05 7.93 -36.63
CA GLY A 704 -40.83 6.85 -37.58
C GLY A 704 -41.58 5.55 -37.22
N SER A 705 -42.71 5.63 -36.54
CA SER A 705 -43.50 4.47 -36.07
C SER A 705 -43.90 3.49 -37.19
N SER A 706 -44.10 3.98 -38.42
CA SER A 706 -44.48 3.21 -39.61
C SER A 706 -43.35 2.97 -40.60
N MET A 707 -42.09 3.24 -40.24
CA MET A 707 -41.00 3.07 -41.16
C MET A 707 -40.75 1.61 -41.55
N SER A 708 -40.14 1.40 -42.72
CA SER A 708 -39.83 0.07 -43.22
C SER A 708 -38.79 -0.62 -42.29
N ARG A 709 -38.74 -1.95 -42.30
CA ARG A 709 -37.75 -2.72 -41.52
C ARG A 709 -36.31 -2.34 -41.87
N ALA A 710 -36.02 -2.07 -43.15
CA ALA A 710 -34.71 -1.63 -43.58
C ALA A 710 -34.33 -0.25 -43.01
N ALA A 711 -35.27 0.70 -43.00
CA ALA A 711 -35.06 2.00 -42.38
C ALA A 711 -34.90 1.91 -40.86
N ASP A 712 -35.67 1.03 -40.20
CA ASP A 712 -35.57 0.79 -38.76
C ASP A 712 -34.22 0.18 -38.36
N LEU A 713 -33.67 -0.69 -39.18
CA LEU A 713 -32.33 -1.22 -38.98
C LEU A 713 -31.21 -0.14 -38.98
N LEU A 714 -31.45 1.00 -39.66
CA LEU A 714 -30.52 2.13 -39.67
C LEU A 714 -30.81 3.16 -38.58
N VAL A 715 -32.08 3.50 -38.40
CA VAL A 715 -32.52 4.66 -37.60
C VAL A 715 -32.99 4.25 -36.20
N GLY A 716 -33.56 3.05 -36.03
CA GLY A 716 -34.08 2.55 -34.77
C GLY A 716 -33.07 1.93 -33.85
N GLY A 717 -33.42 1.67 -32.60
CA GLY A 717 -32.64 0.88 -31.64
C GLY A 717 -31.38 1.56 -31.08
N TRP A 718 -31.26 2.88 -31.21
CA TRP A 718 -30.15 3.64 -30.64
C TRP A 718 -30.41 4.00 -29.18
N ARG A 719 -29.33 3.85 -28.37
CA ARG A 719 -29.31 4.25 -26.96
C ARG A 719 -28.08 5.10 -26.71
N LEU A 720 -28.29 6.25 -26.10
CA LEU A 720 -27.23 7.11 -25.58
C LEU A 720 -27.13 6.89 -24.07
N SER A 721 -25.91 6.66 -23.61
CA SER A 721 -25.58 6.62 -22.18
C SER A 721 -24.53 7.68 -21.89
N SER A 722 -24.59 8.33 -20.73
CA SER A 722 -23.57 9.31 -20.37
C SER A 722 -23.32 9.34 -18.87
N ILE A 723 -22.09 9.70 -18.50
CA ILE A 723 -21.65 9.99 -17.14
C ILE A 723 -20.99 11.36 -17.17
N PHE A 724 -21.58 12.31 -16.48
CA PHE A 724 -21.02 13.61 -16.21
C PHE A 724 -20.43 13.64 -14.81
N LEU A 725 -19.20 14.11 -14.65
CA LEU A 725 -18.54 14.33 -13.38
C LEU A 725 -17.97 15.75 -13.34
N TRP A 726 -18.34 16.50 -12.32
CA TRP A 726 -17.65 17.71 -11.91
C TRP A 726 -17.27 17.59 -10.43
N GLN A 727 -16.03 17.96 -10.11
CA GLN A 727 -15.57 17.99 -8.73
C GLN A 727 -14.52 19.08 -8.50
N SER A 728 -14.53 19.64 -7.29
CA SER A 728 -13.47 20.56 -6.87
C SER A 728 -12.11 19.86 -6.80
N GLY A 729 -11.03 20.62 -6.74
CA GLY A 729 -9.70 20.05 -6.56
C GLY A 729 -9.55 19.29 -5.23
N PRO A 730 -8.60 18.35 -5.19
CA PRO A 730 -8.29 17.60 -3.97
C PRO A 730 -7.61 18.50 -2.93
N PHE A 731 -7.73 18.14 -1.66
CA PHE A 731 -6.92 18.73 -0.61
C PHE A 731 -5.52 18.16 -0.64
N GLU A 732 -4.52 19.04 -0.53
CA GLU A 732 -3.10 18.76 -0.68
C GLU A 732 -2.32 19.37 0.49
N SER A 733 -1.13 18.81 0.76
CA SER A 733 -0.21 19.31 1.80
C SER A 733 1.17 19.56 1.22
N PRO A 734 1.77 20.73 1.45
CA PRO A 734 3.16 20.96 1.09
C PRO A 734 4.06 20.18 2.04
N TYR A 735 5.20 19.72 1.55
CA TYR A 735 6.14 18.94 2.37
C TYR A 735 7.59 19.11 1.95
N PHE A 736 8.50 18.85 2.90
CA PHE A 736 9.91 18.56 2.64
C PHE A 736 10.10 17.05 2.49
N PRO A 737 10.92 16.57 1.54
CA PRO A 737 11.19 15.15 1.39
C PRO A 737 11.93 14.58 2.62
N SER A 738 11.90 13.27 2.76
CA SER A 738 12.62 12.56 3.82
C SER A 738 14.10 12.92 3.86
N GLY A 739 14.69 12.94 5.04
CA GLY A 739 16.08 13.35 5.27
C GLY A 739 16.30 14.86 5.39
N GLN A 740 15.27 15.67 5.14
CA GLN A 740 15.34 17.12 5.31
C GLN A 740 14.54 17.54 6.55
N GLY A 741 15.25 17.84 7.63
CA GLY A 741 14.67 18.33 8.85
C GLY A 741 13.86 17.28 9.62
N ASP A 742 14.51 16.49 10.43
CA ASP A 742 13.85 15.59 11.37
C ASP A 742 13.75 16.23 12.75
N PRO A 743 12.61 16.83 13.09
CA PRO A 743 12.43 17.44 14.41
C PRO A 743 12.26 16.41 15.53
N SER A 744 11.99 15.15 15.21
CA SER A 744 11.90 14.09 16.20
C SER A 744 13.26 13.67 16.74
N GLY A 745 14.32 13.92 15.98
CA GLY A 745 15.68 13.56 16.32
C GLY A 745 15.93 12.05 16.39
N THR A 746 15.02 11.24 15.87
CA THR A 746 15.12 9.79 15.87
C THR A 746 15.37 9.22 14.49
N GLY A 747 15.43 10.10 13.51
CA GLY A 747 15.52 9.74 12.12
C GLY A 747 16.88 9.26 11.66
N SER A 748 16.95 8.90 10.38
CA SER A 748 18.09 8.32 9.68
C SER A 748 19.34 9.19 9.65
N GLY A 749 19.27 10.43 10.09
CA GLY A 749 20.43 11.32 10.14
C GLY A 749 21.49 10.90 11.17
N LEU A 750 21.18 10.02 12.12
CA LEU A 750 22.12 9.66 13.19
C LEU A 750 23.10 8.56 12.81
N ASN A 751 22.86 7.75 11.81
CA ASN A 751 23.82 6.78 11.29
C ASN A 751 23.42 6.46 9.86
N GLY A 752 23.95 7.18 8.92
CA GLY A 752 23.75 7.04 7.49
C GLY A 752 22.87 5.87 7.09
N SER A 753 21.71 6.18 6.58
CA SER A 753 20.79 5.21 5.99
C SER A 753 20.93 3.79 6.55
N ALA A 754 20.16 3.44 7.55
CA ALA A 754 19.72 2.08 7.61
C ALA A 754 18.92 1.88 6.31
N ALA A 755 19.60 1.60 5.23
CA ALA A 755 19.02 1.25 3.98
C ALA A 755 18.11 0.06 4.20
N GLY A 756 17.04 -0.02 3.48
CA GLY A 756 16.10 -1.11 3.55
C GLY A 756 14.88 -0.85 4.43
N PHE A 757 14.97 -0.13 5.51
CA PHE A 757 13.80 0.42 6.16
C PHE A 757 13.72 1.91 5.87
N ASP A 758 13.43 2.23 4.63
CA ASP A 758 12.76 3.48 4.35
C ASP A 758 11.39 3.41 5.04
N GLY A 759 11.49 3.30 6.30
CA GLY A 759 10.43 3.54 7.18
C GLY A 759 9.96 4.95 7.01
N GLY A 760 9.97 5.50 5.76
CA GLY A 760 9.43 6.78 5.38
C GLY A 760 9.59 7.75 6.52
N HIS A 761 10.70 8.45 6.56
CA HIS A 761 10.73 9.68 7.31
C HIS A 761 9.57 10.48 6.82
N ARG A 762 8.83 11.00 7.79
CA ARG A 762 7.82 11.90 7.42
C ARG A 762 8.41 13.04 6.76
N ASN A 763 7.80 13.33 5.67
CA ASN A 763 7.89 14.61 5.05
C ASN A 763 7.44 15.66 6.09
N GLN A 764 8.34 16.47 6.49
CA GLN A 764 8.01 17.53 7.42
C GLN A 764 7.17 18.59 6.70
N ILE A 765 6.10 19.08 7.35
CA ILE A 765 5.37 20.25 6.87
C ILE A 765 6.26 21.51 7.02
N PRO A 766 6.21 22.43 6.02
CA PRO A 766 6.92 23.71 6.13
C PRO A 766 6.28 24.65 7.17
N ASP A 767 6.97 25.72 7.48
CA ASP A 767 6.36 26.87 8.09
C ASP A 767 5.58 27.70 7.07
N LYS A 768 4.48 28.29 7.49
CA LYS A 768 3.74 29.27 6.70
C LYS A 768 4.34 30.66 6.89
N ALA A 769 4.68 31.31 5.79
CA ALA A 769 5.12 32.70 5.82
C ALA A 769 3.98 33.63 6.25
N VAL A 770 4.30 34.58 7.09
CA VAL A 770 3.32 35.56 7.64
C VAL A 770 2.88 36.50 6.53
N ASN A 771 1.57 36.71 6.40
CA ASN A 771 0.96 37.62 5.41
C ASN A 771 1.23 37.33 3.93
N VAL A 772 1.61 36.09 3.61
CA VAL A 772 1.79 35.65 2.21
C VAL A 772 0.66 34.72 1.80
N ASN A 773 -0.01 35.07 0.70
CA ASN A 773 -1.11 34.25 0.19
C ASN A 773 -0.55 32.97 -0.47
N THR A 774 -1.13 31.81 -0.15
CA THR A 774 -0.75 30.53 -0.74
C THR A 774 -1.17 30.38 -2.20
N SER A 775 -2.16 31.15 -2.65
CA SER A 775 -2.58 31.20 -4.06
C SER A 775 -2.01 32.43 -4.72
N PRO A 776 -1.34 32.29 -5.88
CA PRO A 776 -0.92 33.45 -6.66
C PRO A 776 -2.14 34.20 -7.23
N ALA A 777 -2.00 35.51 -7.48
CA ALA A 777 -3.08 36.34 -8.04
C ALA A 777 -3.56 35.81 -9.40
N ASN A 778 -2.63 35.33 -10.23
CA ASN A 778 -2.91 34.72 -11.52
C ASN A 778 -2.51 33.24 -11.50
N ARG A 779 -3.42 32.40 -11.06
CA ARG A 779 -3.21 30.94 -10.97
C ARG A 779 -3.19 30.29 -12.36
N THR A 780 -2.11 29.65 -12.69
CA THR A 780 -1.94 28.86 -13.93
C THR A 780 -1.34 27.50 -13.63
N ARG A 781 -1.24 26.59 -14.61
CA ARG A 781 -0.57 25.31 -14.42
C ARG A 781 0.92 25.44 -14.05
N LEU A 782 1.58 26.54 -14.47
CA LEU A 782 2.98 26.82 -14.17
C LEU A 782 3.15 27.70 -12.92
N ASN A 783 2.06 28.05 -12.25
CA ASN A 783 2.04 28.86 -11.05
C ASN A 783 0.76 28.57 -10.28
N TRP A 784 0.63 27.32 -9.75
CA TRP A 784 -0.59 26.89 -9.05
C TRP A 784 -0.56 27.26 -7.58
N ILE A 785 0.61 27.19 -6.96
CA ILE A 785 0.86 27.52 -5.56
C ILE A 785 1.97 28.59 -5.51
N ASN A 786 1.81 29.53 -4.61
CA ASN A 786 2.83 30.55 -4.36
C ASN A 786 3.96 29.99 -3.47
N PRO A 787 5.16 29.72 -3.99
CA PRO A 787 6.24 29.15 -3.20
C PRO A 787 6.68 30.05 -2.04
N ALA A 788 6.56 31.38 -2.18
CA ALA A 788 6.95 32.33 -1.12
C ALA A 788 6.04 32.27 0.11
N ALA A 789 4.91 31.54 0.04
CA ALA A 789 4.02 31.34 1.18
C ALA A 789 4.56 30.35 2.23
N PHE A 790 5.70 29.71 1.94
CA PHE A 790 6.26 28.66 2.80
C PHE A 790 7.75 28.88 3.03
N THR A 791 8.21 28.45 4.22
CA THR A 791 9.62 28.50 4.59
C THR A 791 10.03 27.19 5.26
N CYS A 792 11.32 26.94 5.32
CA CYS A 792 11.85 25.84 6.14
C CYS A 792 11.61 26.16 7.64
N PRO A 793 11.12 25.22 8.43
CA PRO A 793 10.83 25.44 9.84
C PRO A 793 12.03 26.02 10.59
N GLY A 794 11.83 27.14 11.25
CA GLY A 794 12.88 27.85 11.98
C GLY A 794 13.87 28.64 11.10
N ASN A 795 13.72 28.66 9.78
CA ASN A 795 14.59 29.43 8.86
C ASN A 795 13.75 30.37 7.97
N PRO A 796 13.48 31.58 8.40
CA PRO A 796 12.68 32.53 7.64
C PRO A 796 13.38 33.00 6.35
N ASN A 797 14.69 32.85 6.24
CA ASN A 797 15.50 33.24 5.07
C ASN A 797 15.67 32.10 4.05
N TRP A 798 15.05 30.95 4.28
CA TRP A 798 15.11 29.87 3.35
C TRP A 798 14.42 30.22 2.02
N LYS A 799 15.01 29.72 0.92
CA LYS A 799 14.47 29.96 -0.42
C LYS A 799 13.77 28.70 -0.97
N PRO A 800 12.57 28.83 -1.52
CA PRO A 800 11.90 27.72 -2.21
C PRO A 800 12.76 27.10 -3.31
N GLY A 801 12.65 25.80 -3.48
CA GLY A 801 13.43 25.06 -4.47
C GLY A 801 14.84 24.64 -3.99
N THR A 802 15.15 24.89 -2.73
CA THR A 802 16.41 24.43 -2.11
C THR A 802 16.14 23.43 -0.99
N ALA A 803 17.14 22.63 -0.63
CA ALA A 803 17.02 21.69 0.48
C ALA A 803 16.81 22.44 1.80
N CYS A 804 15.91 21.94 2.65
CA CYS A 804 15.73 22.43 4.01
C CYS A 804 16.75 21.77 4.93
N THR A 805 17.90 22.37 5.06
CA THR A 805 19.00 21.92 5.92
C THR A 805 18.81 22.39 7.34
N THR A 806 17.73 22.03 7.98
CA THR A 806 17.52 22.35 9.38
C THR A 806 18.29 21.38 10.26
N GLY A 807 19.45 21.79 10.69
CA GLY A 807 20.15 21.30 11.89
C GLY A 807 20.53 19.84 12.02
N ILE A 808 20.55 19.08 10.96
CA ILE A 808 21.21 17.79 10.94
C ILE A 808 22.59 17.98 10.35
N GLY A 809 23.54 18.22 11.22
CA GLY A 809 24.93 17.78 11.13
C GLY A 809 25.84 18.37 10.09
N SER A 810 25.80 19.61 9.57
CA SER A 810 26.96 20.19 8.89
C SER A 810 26.80 21.67 8.43
N GLY A 811 25.96 22.43 9.07
CA GLY A 811 25.88 23.86 8.79
C GLY A 811 26.43 24.71 9.94
N PRO A 812 26.98 25.92 9.66
CA PRO A 812 27.55 26.78 10.71
C PRO A 812 26.53 27.39 11.68
N VAL A 813 25.25 27.14 11.50
CA VAL A 813 24.20 27.61 12.42
C VAL A 813 23.25 26.47 12.72
N PRO A 814 23.28 25.88 13.94
CA PRO A 814 22.22 24.98 14.36
C PRO A 814 20.95 25.79 14.48
N LEU A 815 20.04 25.61 13.54
CA LEU A 815 18.68 26.15 13.70
C LEU A 815 18.03 25.49 14.91
N PRO A 816 17.25 26.21 15.70
CA PRO A 816 16.55 25.64 16.84
C PRO A 816 15.56 24.61 16.32
N ILE A 817 15.91 23.32 16.47
CA ILE A 817 15.16 22.23 15.95
C ILE A 817 14.54 21.48 17.09
N GLY A 818 13.40 21.02 16.91
CA GLY A 818 12.54 20.37 17.86
C GLY A 818 11.11 20.79 17.70
N ARG A 819 10.79 21.59 16.66
CA ARG A 819 9.42 21.89 16.29
C ARG A 819 9.08 21.47 14.88
N PHE A 820 7.87 21.06 14.69
CA PHE A 820 7.30 20.80 13.38
C PHE A 820 6.87 22.14 12.73
N GLY A 821 6.81 22.14 11.40
CA GLY A 821 6.27 23.27 10.67
C GLY A 821 4.79 23.54 11.03
N ASN A 822 4.34 24.74 10.80
CA ASN A 822 2.99 25.19 11.17
C ASN A 822 2.04 25.34 9.96
N ALA A 823 2.43 24.96 8.75
CA ALA A 823 1.51 24.87 7.64
C ALA A 823 0.52 23.75 7.91
N GLN A 824 -0.76 24.05 7.83
CA GLN A 824 -1.80 23.07 8.12
C GLN A 824 -1.84 21.99 7.06
N VAL A 825 -1.98 20.74 7.48
CA VAL A 825 -2.20 19.59 6.61
C VAL A 825 -3.52 19.76 5.82
N GLY A 826 -3.51 19.42 4.53
CA GLY A 826 -4.67 19.57 3.68
C GLY A 826 -5.14 21.01 3.48
N SER A 827 -4.23 21.97 3.56
CA SER A 827 -4.54 23.40 3.43
C SER A 827 -4.56 23.89 1.99
N LEU A 828 -3.96 23.17 1.08
CA LEU A 828 -3.90 23.52 -0.33
C LEU A 828 -4.98 22.77 -1.13
N VAL A 829 -5.34 23.32 -2.29
CA VAL A 829 -6.35 22.73 -3.16
C VAL A 829 -5.79 22.61 -4.57
N GLY A 830 -5.75 21.37 -5.05
CA GLY A 830 -5.34 21.05 -6.42
C GLY A 830 -6.37 21.47 -7.47
N PRO A 831 -6.18 21.09 -8.74
CA PRO A 831 -7.13 21.36 -9.83
C PRO A 831 -8.44 20.58 -9.69
N GLY A 832 -9.53 21.18 -10.14
CA GLY A 832 -10.80 20.47 -10.27
C GLY A 832 -10.82 19.55 -11.49
N THR A 833 -11.85 18.72 -11.56
CA THR A 833 -12.05 17.79 -12.67
C THR A 833 -13.42 18.02 -13.29
N VAL A 834 -13.46 18.07 -14.62
CA VAL A 834 -14.70 18.05 -15.43
C VAL A 834 -14.58 16.94 -16.45
N ASN A 835 -15.50 15.98 -16.41
CA ASN A 835 -15.47 14.86 -17.33
C ASN A 835 -16.89 14.54 -17.82
N LEU A 836 -17.04 14.40 -19.11
CA LEU A 836 -18.25 13.83 -19.74
C LEU A 836 -17.83 12.60 -20.53
N SER A 837 -18.26 11.45 -20.07
CA SER A 837 -18.07 10.17 -20.77
C SER A 837 -19.39 9.77 -21.40
N THR A 838 -19.38 9.30 -22.65
CA THR A 838 -20.59 8.93 -23.38
C THR A 838 -20.43 7.59 -24.06
N GLY A 839 -21.52 6.84 -24.15
CA GLY A 839 -21.63 5.63 -24.93
C GLY A 839 -22.82 5.74 -25.90
N LEU A 840 -22.60 5.43 -27.16
CA LEU A 840 -23.66 5.27 -28.14
C LEU A 840 -23.73 3.81 -28.54
N SER A 841 -24.84 3.16 -28.26
CA SER A 841 -25.06 1.77 -28.60
C SER A 841 -26.25 1.62 -29.54
N LYS A 842 -26.18 0.59 -30.39
CA LYS A 842 -27.23 0.20 -31.30
C LYS A 842 -27.50 -1.28 -31.18
N SER A 843 -28.77 -1.61 -31.02
CA SER A 843 -29.22 -3.00 -30.96
C SER A 843 -29.91 -3.39 -32.27
N PHE A 844 -29.48 -4.48 -32.88
CA PHE A 844 -30.04 -5.08 -34.07
C PHE A 844 -30.73 -6.37 -33.67
N SER A 845 -32.07 -6.46 -33.86
CA SER A 845 -32.78 -7.72 -33.72
C SER A 845 -32.65 -8.50 -35.02
N LEU A 846 -31.71 -9.44 -35.07
CA LEU A 846 -31.47 -10.27 -36.25
C LEU A 846 -32.58 -11.27 -36.45
N THR A 847 -33.00 -11.92 -35.36
CA THR A 847 -34.18 -12.79 -35.27
C THR A 847 -34.87 -12.55 -33.93
N GLU A 848 -35.96 -13.24 -33.62
CA GLU A 848 -36.59 -13.19 -32.30
C GLU A 848 -35.63 -13.65 -31.17
N ARG A 849 -34.69 -14.56 -31.50
CA ARG A 849 -33.74 -15.16 -30.57
C ARG A 849 -32.38 -14.43 -30.56
N PHE A 850 -31.91 -13.94 -31.71
CA PHE A 850 -30.55 -13.35 -31.84
C PHE A 850 -30.61 -11.82 -31.87
N LYS A 851 -29.86 -11.18 -30.98
CA LYS A 851 -29.72 -9.72 -30.92
C LYS A 851 -28.23 -9.37 -30.93
N LEU A 852 -27.83 -8.55 -31.92
CA LEU A 852 -26.48 -7.99 -31.97
C LEU A 852 -26.51 -6.57 -31.42
N ARG A 853 -25.69 -6.28 -30.42
CA ARG A 853 -25.48 -4.94 -29.91
C ARG A 853 -24.07 -4.47 -30.27
N ALA A 854 -23.98 -3.36 -30.96
CA ALA A 854 -22.71 -2.64 -31.18
C ALA A 854 -22.69 -1.39 -30.32
N GLU A 855 -21.56 -1.07 -29.73
CA GLU A 855 -21.42 0.08 -28.81
C GLU A 855 -20.05 0.74 -29.00
N GLY A 856 -20.04 2.07 -29.10
CA GLY A 856 -18.87 2.91 -29.01
C GLY A 856 -18.95 3.76 -27.75
N THR A 857 -17.94 3.68 -26.90
CA THR A 857 -17.84 4.49 -25.69
C THR A 857 -16.63 5.40 -25.74
N PHE A 858 -16.78 6.60 -25.20
CA PHE A 858 -15.71 7.59 -25.13
C PHE A 858 -15.64 8.16 -23.71
N THR A 859 -14.47 8.06 -23.10
CA THR A 859 -14.15 8.80 -21.88
C THR A 859 -13.70 10.21 -22.25
N ASN A 860 -14.15 11.19 -21.50
CA ASN A 860 -13.86 12.60 -21.73
C ASN A 860 -14.12 13.02 -23.20
N VAL A 861 -15.36 12.81 -23.67
CA VAL A 861 -15.74 13.02 -25.05
C VAL A 861 -15.50 14.46 -25.51
N LEU A 862 -15.59 15.44 -24.58
CA LEU A 862 -15.31 16.85 -24.84
C LEU A 862 -13.80 17.16 -24.95
N ASN A 863 -12.95 16.17 -24.65
CA ASN A 863 -11.49 16.31 -24.60
C ASN A 863 -11.04 17.49 -23.71
N HIS A 864 -11.76 17.71 -22.61
CA HIS A 864 -11.40 18.74 -21.64
C HIS A 864 -10.09 18.38 -20.96
N THR A 865 -9.16 19.32 -20.87
CA THR A 865 -7.88 19.07 -20.19
C THR A 865 -8.05 19.15 -18.69
N ASN A 866 -8.07 18.02 -18.01
CA ASN A 866 -8.03 17.91 -16.56
C ASN A 866 -6.58 17.82 -16.10
N LEU A 867 -6.14 18.83 -15.37
CA LEU A 867 -4.77 18.90 -14.86
C LEU A 867 -4.54 17.90 -13.75
N GLY A 868 -3.32 17.36 -13.66
CA GLY A 868 -2.84 16.57 -12.53
C GLY A 868 -2.60 17.44 -11.30
N ASP A 869 -2.19 16.82 -10.22
CA ASP A 869 -1.88 17.54 -8.98
C ASP A 869 -0.55 18.31 -9.12
N PRO A 870 -0.42 19.47 -8.46
CA PRO A 870 0.83 20.22 -8.46
C PRO A 870 1.88 19.49 -7.62
N ASN A 871 3.16 19.71 -7.94
CA ASN A 871 4.26 19.20 -7.13
C ASN A 871 4.23 19.86 -5.75
N MET A 872 4.09 19.05 -4.70
CA MET A 872 4.00 19.49 -3.30
C MET A 872 5.35 19.48 -2.55
N ASN A 873 6.42 18.99 -3.19
CA ASN A 873 7.76 19.02 -2.62
C ASN A 873 8.33 20.43 -2.71
N ILE A 874 8.39 21.13 -1.60
CA ILE A 874 8.80 22.54 -1.55
C ILE A 874 10.32 22.75 -1.75
N SER A 875 11.15 21.70 -1.61
CA SER A 875 12.56 21.72 -1.97
C SER A 875 12.80 21.57 -3.48
N SER A 876 11.77 21.23 -4.25
CA SER A 876 11.87 21.07 -5.69
C SER A 876 11.76 22.42 -6.40
N PRO A 877 12.60 22.71 -7.42
CA PRO A 877 12.41 23.87 -8.29
C PRO A 877 11.04 23.88 -8.99
N SER A 878 10.40 22.74 -9.10
CA SER A 878 9.05 22.60 -9.70
C SER A 878 7.92 22.64 -8.66
N PHE A 879 8.17 23.07 -7.43
CA PHE A 879 7.11 23.20 -6.40
C PHE A 879 5.96 24.08 -6.91
N GLY A 880 4.74 23.59 -6.74
CA GLY A 880 3.53 24.30 -7.20
C GLY A 880 3.29 24.26 -8.71
N LEU A 881 4.14 23.61 -9.50
CA LEU A 881 3.94 23.42 -10.93
C LEU A 881 3.12 22.16 -11.20
N ILE A 882 2.29 22.21 -12.24
CA ILE A 882 1.56 21.07 -12.78
C ILE A 882 2.19 20.67 -14.11
N THR A 883 2.83 19.51 -14.15
CA THR A 883 3.57 19.03 -15.32
C THR A 883 2.78 18.09 -16.21
N GLY A 884 1.63 17.58 -15.73
CA GLY A 884 0.83 16.61 -16.43
C GLY A 884 -0.67 16.79 -16.29
N SER A 885 -1.42 15.96 -16.96
CA SER A 885 -2.86 15.78 -16.78
C SER A 885 -3.12 14.52 -15.94
N ILE A 886 -4.32 14.38 -15.40
CA ILE A 886 -4.74 13.13 -14.80
C ILE A 886 -4.79 12.02 -15.84
N ASN A 887 -4.74 10.75 -15.40
CA ASN A 887 -4.78 9.62 -16.32
C ASN A 887 -6.14 9.51 -17.04
N SER A 888 -6.20 8.78 -18.15
CA SER A 888 -7.38 8.68 -19.02
C SER A 888 -8.62 8.16 -18.27
N ASP A 889 -8.46 7.19 -17.38
CA ASP A 889 -9.59 6.59 -16.65
C ASP A 889 -10.21 7.55 -15.63
N ALA A 890 -9.44 8.51 -15.14
CA ALA A 890 -9.92 9.55 -14.23
C ALA A 890 -10.44 10.82 -14.94
N GLY A 891 -10.50 10.83 -16.25
CA GLY A 891 -10.90 11.99 -17.07
C GLY A 891 -9.73 12.73 -17.71
N GLY A 892 -8.60 12.07 -17.93
CA GLY A 892 -7.46 12.58 -18.68
C GLY A 892 -7.75 12.71 -20.18
N ALA A 893 -6.79 12.36 -21.02
CA ALA A 893 -6.95 12.43 -22.47
C ALA A 893 -8.14 11.58 -22.94
N ARG A 894 -8.87 12.10 -23.96
CA ARG A 894 -9.99 11.35 -24.53
C ARG A 894 -9.53 9.98 -25.02
N SER A 895 -10.22 8.95 -24.57
CA SER A 895 -10.04 7.56 -25.02
C SER A 895 -11.35 6.97 -25.49
N GLY A 896 -11.30 6.07 -26.46
CA GLY A 896 -12.48 5.43 -27.03
C GLY A 896 -12.33 3.92 -27.09
N GLN A 897 -13.46 3.24 -26.92
CA GLN A 897 -13.57 1.78 -27.03
C GLN A 897 -14.77 1.43 -27.92
N VAL A 898 -14.61 0.41 -28.73
CA VAL A 898 -15.70 -0.18 -29.52
C VAL A 898 -15.91 -1.61 -29.07
N SER A 899 -17.15 -2.00 -28.88
CA SER A 899 -17.52 -3.36 -28.51
C SER A 899 -18.71 -3.87 -29.34
N ALA A 900 -18.77 -5.19 -29.50
CA ALA A 900 -19.89 -5.87 -30.08
C ALA A 900 -20.28 -7.07 -29.22
N ARG A 901 -21.58 -7.29 -29.02
CA ARG A 901 -22.13 -8.41 -28.26
C ARG A 901 -23.27 -9.06 -29.01
N LEU A 902 -23.23 -10.36 -29.13
CA LEU A 902 -24.30 -11.18 -29.65
C LEU A 902 -24.98 -11.91 -28.47
N ASP A 903 -26.27 -11.60 -28.27
CA ASP A 903 -27.13 -12.30 -27.31
C ASP A 903 -28.00 -13.30 -28.07
N PHE A 904 -28.12 -14.55 -27.58
CA PHE A 904 -28.83 -15.63 -28.21
C PHE A 904 -29.55 -16.55 -27.20
#